data_ff901872135e3d15d46247cc9d008211
#
_entry.id   ff901872135e3d15d46247cc9d008211
#
_cell.length_a   1.000
_cell.length_b   1.000
_cell.length_c   1.000
_cell.angle_alpha   90.00
_cell.angle_beta   90.00
_cell.angle_gamma   90.00
#
_symmetry.space_group_name_H-M   'P 1'
#
loop_
_entity.id
_entity.type
_entity.pdbx_description
1 polymer ?
#
loop_
_entity_poly.entity_id
_entity_poly.type
_entity_poly.pdbx_seq_one_letter_code
_entity_poly.pdbx_strand_id
1 'polypeptide(L)'
;MVSNSGALGFPRMGPNREMKFALEKHWRGKMDEASMLAIARDVEQQAWGIQMDAGVGLISAGDHCLYDNMLAWTEYLGAVPKRHAHLAPGNERMFAMARGIDNAPALDMTKFFDTNYHYEVPELETPVALQPNFANYLETISRGIAKMGADRTAPVVLGPVTWVHLARHANAEASEEATTALKDQYLDAILPVYAALIGKLAAMGVQEVQLHEPALVMWDSSKTLAAMFKKAYFANKACPMLSADVKVNLVTFFEDVGAEAYQWVTALPVSAISLDFTRGDSLKLVKGYGFPKDKVLGAGIIDGRSPWAMEPAKVVSLVREVASAIMPANPNGSDNIRVQASCNLQFVPWDVTCEGDLAEKVGGDVLAFAVQKVQEIVALAEAVPKITAGKEAKDIFPVLDKAWKAFSASVTDNTNTAKRLAGLTEASFSRPAPFKERVAAQQKSLKLPVLPTTTIGSFPQTAAVRKLRREFKSGALSAEDYERAIDQQISYAIGIQEALGLDILVHGEAERTDMVEFFGQQFQGFAFTSNGWVQSYGSRCVRPPIIHGDVSRPTAMTTREFKVAQELTLRPVKGMLTGPVTILNWSFPRLDVSRKEQAFQIALAISDEVADLEAAGCKVIQVDEPALREGLPLKPLKKADYLKWATDSFLLSTAIAKPETSIHTHMCYCDFGDCMEAIDRLDADVNSIENARSDNTTLQSFKEFNYKKGLGPGLYDIHSPVVPPVSTLQDKLEGFLKVLPKEQLVCNPDCGLKTRTWPQVLGALRNLVEATRNVRTLNGISDASGQAVTVPSGGHAACCTPVAAH
;
A
#
# COMPACT_ATOMS: atom_id res chain seq x y z
N MET A 1 -12.56 10.45 -36.50
CA MET A 1 -11.13 10.79 -36.22
C MET A 1 -10.79 10.18 -34.86
N VAL A 2 -9.64 9.56 -34.75
CA VAL A 2 -9.16 9.04 -33.45
C VAL A 2 -8.88 10.24 -32.56
N SER A 3 -9.38 10.23 -31.32
CA SER A 3 -9.24 11.38 -30.40
C SER A 3 -7.75 11.57 -30.00
N ASN A 4 -7.34 12.81 -29.71
CA ASN A 4 -5.99 13.09 -29.21
C ASN A 4 -5.91 12.71 -27.71
N SER A 5 -6.05 11.42 -27.46
CA SER A 5 -6.09 10.80 -26.14
C SER A 5 -5.14 9.62 -26.04
N GLY A 6 -4.71 9.29 -24.82
CA GLY A 6 -3.82 8.19 -24.56
C GLY A 6 -4.12 7.49 -23.24
N ALA A 7 -3.89 6.19 -23.19
CA ALA A 7 -3.92 5.39 -21.97
C ALA A 7 -2.51 5.04 -21.52
N LEU A 8 -2.29 5.04 -20.20
CA LEU A 8 -1.01 4.67 -19.56
C LEU A 8 -1.06 3.28 -18.92
N GLY A 9 -2.17 2.59 -19.05
CA GLY A 9 -2.44 1.26 -18.50
C GLY A 9 -3.86 1.13 -17.97
N PHE A 10 -4.27 -0.12 -17.71
CA PHE A 10 -5.61 -0.46 -17.27
C PHE A 10 -5.56 -1.52 -16.15
N PRO A 11 -6.59 -1.65 -15.28
CA PRO A 11 -6.65 -2.71 -14.27
C PRO A 11 -6.54 -4.10 -14.90
N ARG A 12 -5.81 -5.02 -14.26
CA ARG A 12 -5.46 -6.33 -14.83
C ARG A 12 -6.05 -7.54 -14.12
N MET A 13 -6.73 -7.32 -12.99
CA MET A 13 -7.33 -8.44 -12.25
C MET A 13 -8.63 -8.96 -12.86
N GLY A 14 -9.23 -8.20 -13.77
CA GLY A 14 -10.55 -8.44 -14.34
C GLY A 14 -11.69 -7.89 -13.49
N PRO A 15 -12.88 -7.67 -14.09
CA PRO A 15 -14.04 -7.08 -13.40
C PRO A 15 -14.49 -7.90 -12.18
N ASN A 16 -14.32 -9.23 -12.20
CA ASN A 16 -14.67 -10.13 -11.08
C ASN A 16 -13.45 -10.84 -10.49
N ARG A 17 -12.25 -10.29 -10.68
CA ARG A 17 -10.98 -10.87 -10.26
C ARG A 17 -10.65 -12.22 -10.91
N GLU A 18 -10.98 -12.36 -12.19
CA GLU A 18 -10.75 -13.58 -12.96
C GLU A 18 -9.28 -14.00 -12.91
N MET A 19 -8.38 -13.05 -13.13
CA MET A 19 -6.93 -13.25 -13.08
C MET A 19 -6.48 -13.75 -11.71
N LYS A 20 -6.98 -13.14 -10.60
CA LYS A 20 -6.69 -13.58 -9.24
C LYS A 20 -7.00 -15.07 -9.05
N PHE A 21 -8.22 -15.47 -9.41
CA PHE A 21 -8.65 -16.85 -9.19
C PHE A 21 -7.93 -17.84 -10.12
N ALA A 22 -7.57 -17.43 -11.33
CA ALA A 22 -6.75 -18.24 -12.24
C ALA A 22 -5.35 -18.49 -11.65
N LEU A 23 -4.65 -17.44 -11.23
CA LEU A 23 -3.34 -17.53 -10.57
C LEU A 23 -3.36 -18.44 -9.34
N GLU A 24 -4.33 -18.25 -8.44
CA GLU A 24 -4.42 -19.05 -7.21
C GLU A 24 -4.76 -20.51 -7.48
N LYS A 25 -5.55 -20.81 -8.53
CA LYS A 25 -5.82 -22.19 -8.95
C LYS A 25 -4.58 -22.83 -9.56
N HIS A 26 -3.85 -22.10 -10.38
CA HIS A 26 -2.60 -22.56 -10.98
C HIS A 26 -1.56 -22.89 -9.89
N TRP A 27 -1.30 -21.99 -8.98
CA TRP A 27 -0.35 -22.21 -7.87
C TRP A 27 -0.73 -23.36 -6.92
N ARG A 28 -2.00 -23.75 -6.89
CA ARG A 28 -2.50 -24.91 -6.14
C ARG A 28 -2.51 -26.20 -6.96
N GLY A 29 -1.98 -26.19 -8.19
CA GLY A 29 -2.03 -27.32 -9.12
C GLY A 29 -3.42 -27.72 -9.62
N LYS A 30 -4.40 -26.79 -9.53
CA LYS A 30 -5.80 -27.02 -9.95
C LYS A 30 -6.09 -26.46 -11.34
N MET A 31 -5.12 -25.85 -11.98
CA MET A 31 -5.22 -25.26 -13.32
C MET A 31 -3.84 -25.29 -13.96
N ASP A 32 -3.74 -25.75 -15.20
CA ASP A 32 -2.50 -25.69 -15.97
C ASP A 32 -2.16 -24.26 -16.40
N GLU A 33 -0.93 -24.02 -16.80
CA GLU A 33 -0.42 -22.71 -17.21
C GLU A 33 -1.17 -22.19 -18.44
N ALA A 34 -1.44 -23.04 -19.43
CA ALA A 34 -2.11 -22.64 -20.66
C ALA A 34 -3.53 -22.09 -20.39
N SER A 35 -4.28 -22.76 -19.52
CA SER A 35 -5.63 -22.33 -19.09
C SER A 35 -5.58 -21.04 -18.29
N MET A 36 -4.59 -20.89 -17.42
CA MET A 36 -4.38 -19.63 -16.67
C MET A 36 -4.05 -18.46 -17.62
N LEU A 37 -3.14 -18.68 -18.56
CA LEU A 37 -2.75 -17.66 -19.56
C LEU A 37 -3.91 -17.30 -20.48
N ALA A 38 -4.79 -18.24 -20.82
CA ALA A 38 -6.00 -17.95 -21.60
C ALA A 38 -6.89 -16.93 -20.87
N ILE A 39 -7.13 -17.13 -19.57
CA ILE A 39 -7.91 -16.18 -18.75
C ILE A 39 -7.22 -14.81 -18.65
N ALA A 40 -5.90 -14.80 -18.47
CA ALA A 40 -5.15 -13.55 -18.42
C ALA A 40 -5.25 -12.76 -19.75
N ARG A 41 -5.15 -13.46 -20.88
CA ARG A 41 -5.31 -12.90 -22.22
C ARG A 41 -6.73 -12.39 -22.47
N ASP A 42 -7.75 -13.10 -21.99
CA ASP A 42 -9.14 -12.65 -22.10
C ASP A 42 -9.37 -11.34 -21.34
N VAL A 43 -8.85 -11.21 -20.12
CA VAL A 43 -8.90 -9.95 -19.33
C VAL A 43 -8.18 -8.81 -20.07
N GLU A 44 -7.00 -9.08 -20.62
CA GLU A 44 -6.23 -8.11 -21.40
C GLU A 44 -7.01 -7.65 -22.66
N GLN A 45 -7.59 -8.59 -23.39
CA GLN A 45 -8.40 -8.26 -24.57
C GLN A 45 -9.67 -7.48 -24.25
N GLN A 46 -10.31 -7.75 -23.10
CA GLN A 46 -11.43 -6.95 -22.60
C GLN A 46 -10.99 -5.52 -22.31
N ALA A 47 -9.84 -5.34 -21.63
CA ALA A 47 -9.30 -4.03 -21.35
C ALA A 47 -9.00 -3.22 -22.62
N TRP A 48 -8.43 -3.85 -23.64
CA TRP A 48 -8.23 -3.21 -24.96
C TRP A 48 -9.55 -2.89 -25.65
N GLY A 49 -10.53 -3.82 -25.62
CA GLY A 49 -11.87 -3.60 -26.19
C GLY A 49 -12.55 -2.38 -25.61
N ILE A 50 -12.58 -2.24 -24.28
CA ILE A 50 -13.16 -1.08 -23.58
C ILE A 50 -12.52 0.24 -24.04
N GLN A 51 -11.20 0.28 -24.16
CA GLN A 51 -10.48 1.46 -24.61
C GLN A 51 -10.72 1.78 -26.10
N MET A 52 -10.80 0.72 -26.94
CA MET A 52 -11.15 0.87 -28.35
C MET A 52 -12.56 1.41 -28.54
N ASP A 53 -13.54 0.85 -27.83
CA ASP A 53 -14.95 1.21 -27.92
C ASP A 53 -15.20 2.63 -27.41
N ALA A 54 -14.44 3.07 -26.41
CA ALA A 54 -14.45 4.44 -25.94
C ALA A 54 -13.81 5.43 -26.93
N GLY A 55 -13.00 4.97 -27.88
CA GLY A 55 -12.34 5.83 -28.88
C GLY A 55 -10.98 6.37 -28.45
N VAL A 56 -10.29 5.72 -27.53
CA VAL A 56 -8.92 6.12 -27.12
C VAL A 56 -7.96 6.11 -28.30
N GLY A 57 -7.18 7.14 -28.47
CA GLY A 57 -6.23 7.29 -29.57
C GLY A 57 -5.05 6.34 -29.53
N LEU A 58 -4.31 6.36 -28.42
CA LEU A 58 -3.21 5.45 -28.16
C LEU A 58 -3.51 4.57 -26.95
N ILE A 59 -3.48 3.26 -27.15
CA ILE A 59 -3.85 2.26 -26.15
C ILE A 59 -2.60 1.53 -25.67
N SER A 60 -2.43 1.46 -24.36
CA SER A 60 -1.30 0.75 -23.74
C SER A 60 -1.32 -0.74 -24.03
N ALA A 61 -0.14 -1.33 -24.27
CA ALA A 61 0.05 -2.78 -24.37
C ALA A 61 1.33 -3.19 -23.63
N GLY A 62 1.32 -4.37 -23.01
CA GLY A 62 2.43 -4.87 -22.21
C GLY A 62 2.46 -4.38 -20.76
N ASP A 63 1.42 -3.69 -20.30
CA ASP A 63 1.21 -3.30 -18.90
C ASP A 63 0.49 -4.38 -18.07
N HIS A 64 -0.14 -5.36 -18.70
CA HIS A 64 -0.79 -6.49 -18.05
C HIS A 64 0.23 -7.58 -17.71
N CYS A 65 0.85 -7.51 -16.54
CA CYS A 65 1.74 -8.55 -16.02
C CYS A 65 0.97 -9.52 -15.10
N LEU A 66 1.47 -10.76 -14.97
CA LEU A 66 0.82 -11.81 -14.20
C LEU A 66 0.94 -11.62 -12.67
N TYR A 67 1.98 -10.94 -12.20
CA TYR A 67 2.23 -10.74 -10.78
C TYR A 67 2.43 -9.27 -10.45
N ASP A 68 3.60 -8.70 -10.75
CA ASP A 68 3.88 -7.28 -10.66
C ASP A 68 4.81 -6.80 -11.78
N ASN A 69 4.84 -5.50 -12.00
CA ASN A 69 5.57 -4.86 -13.08
C ASN A 69 7.09 -5.00 -12.93
N MET A 70 7.60 -4.75 -11.73
CA MET A 70 9.04 -4.81 -11.44
C MET A 70 9.58 -6.22 -11.61
N LEU A 71 8.84 -7.21 -11.11
CA LEU A 71 9.16 -8.62 -11.23
C LEU A 71 9.14 -9.08 -12.71
N ALA A 72 8.12 -8.67 -13.46
CA ALA A 72 8.04 -9.00 -14.90
C ALA A 72 9.26 -8.45 -15.65
N TRP A 73 9.66 -7.19 -15.38
CA TRP A 73 10.85 -6.61 -15.98
C TRP A 73 12.15 -7.26 -15.48
N THR A 74 12.21 -7.70 -14.23
CA THR A 74 13.34 -8.50 -13.70
C THR A 74 13.50 -9.80 -14.50
N GLU A 75 12.40 -10.49 -14.79
CA GLU A 75 12.39 -11.69 -15.63
C GLU A 75 12.78 -11.37 -17.09
N TYR A 76 12.23 -10.30 -17.67
CA TYR A 76 12.52 -9.92 -19.06
C TYR A 76 13.97 -9.50 -19.27
N LEU A 77 14.57 -8.80 -18.33
CA LEU A 77 15.98 -8.41 -18.33
C LEU A 77 16.90 -9.61 -18.02
N GLY A 78 16.34 -10.69 -17.46
CA GLY A 78 17.12 -11.83 -17.01
C GLY A 78 18.05 -11.50 -15.84
N ALA A 79 17.69 -10.49 -15.03
CA ALA A 79 18.39 -10.09 -13.81
C ALA A 79 17.94 -10.95 -12.62
N VAL A 80 18.06 -12.26 -12.78
CA VAL A 80 17.51 -13.26 -11.86
C VAL A 80 18.52 -13.59 -10.77
N PRO A 81 18.14 -13.58 -9.47
CA PRO A 81 19.01 -13.96 -8.38
C PRO A 81 19.54 -15.38 -8.56
N LYS A 82 20.81 -15.62 -8.19
CA LYS A 82 21.49 -16.93 -8.35
C LYS A 82 20.69 -18.10 -7.79
N ARG A 83 19.99 -17.89 -6.67
CA ARG A 83 19.17 -18.94 -6.05
C ARG A 83 18.02 -19.41 -6.93
N HIS A 84 17.55 -18.59 -7.87
CA HIS A 84 16.49 -18.92 -8.83
C HIS A 84 17.01 -19.19 -10.27
N ALA A 85 18.30 -18.96 -10.55
CA ALA A 85 18.88 -19.04 -11.87
C ALA A 85 18.90 -20.46 -12.50
N HIS A 86 18.71 -21.48 -11.68
CA HIS A 86 18.61 -22.87 -12.13
C HIS A 86 17.26 -23.18 -12.81
N LEU A 87 16.26 -22.33 -12.67
CA LEU A 87 14.95 -22.47 -13.29
C LEU A 87 14.98 -21.93 -14.73
N ALA A 88 14.22 -22.57 -15.61
CA ALA A 88 14.06 -22.10 -16.97
C ALA A 88 13.38 -20.71 -17.02
N PRO A 89 13.81 -19.83 -17.96
CA PRO A 89 13.15 -18.54 -18.15
C PRO A 89 11.65 -18.70 -18.43
N GLY A 90 10.83 -17.87 -17.78
CA GLY A 90 9.39 -17.86 -17.97
C GLY A 90 8.59 -17.66 -16.69
N ASN A 91 7.29 -17.92 -16.77
CA ASN A 91 6.35 -17.59 -15.69
C ASN A 91 6.61 -18.39 -14.41
N GLU A 92 7.01 -19.66 -14.51
CA GLU A 92 7.32 -20.48 -13.33
C GLU A 92 8.51 -19.93 -12.54
N ARG A 93 9.58 -19.45 -13.23
CA ARG A 93 10.69 -18.80 -12.57
C ARG A 93 10.27 -17.47 -11.94
N MET A 94 9.47 -16.70 -12.63
CA MET A 94 8.89 -15.45 -12.10
C MET A 94 8.05 -15.72 -10.83
N PHE A 95 7.21 -16.74 -10.82
CA PHE A 95 6.43 -17.12 -9.64
C PHE A 95 7.30 -17.68 -8.51
N ALA A 96 8.39 -18.39 -8.83
CA ALA A 96 9.34 -18.85 -7.83
C ALA A 96 10.05 -17.66 -7.15
N MET A 97 10.43 -16.62 -7.89
CA MET A 97 10.98 -15.40 -7.34
C MET A 97 10.00 -14.68 -6.40
N ALA A 98 8.71 -14.64 -6.77
CA ALA A 98 7.69 -13.95 -5.96
C ALA A 98 7.25 -14.72 -4.71
N ARG A 99 7.26 -16.04 -4.74
CA ARG A 99 6.62 -16.87 -3.72
C ARG A 99 7.58 -17.75 -2.96
N GLY A 100 8.81 -17.85 -3.43
CA GLY A 100 9.79 -18.79 -2.94
C GLY A 100 9.48 -20.24 -3.35
N ILE A 101 10.49 -21.07 -3.29
CA ILE A 101 10.46 -22.52 -3.40
C ILE A 101 11.34 -23.12 -2.30
N ASP A 102 11.26 -24.45 -2.07
CA ASP A 102 11.86 -25.11 -0.90
C ASP A 102 13.30 -24.70 -0.56
N ASN A 103 14.14 -24.47 -1.56
CA ASN A 103 15.55 -24.10 -1.38
C ASN A 103 15.90 -22.67 -1.82
N ALA A 104 14.92 -21.87 -2.21
CA ALA A 104 15.13 -20.49 -2.66
C ALA A 104 14.00 -19.59 -2.14
N PRO A 105 14.27 -18.74 -1.12
CA PRO A 105 13.28 -17.83 -0.59
C PRO A 105 12.83 -16.82 -1.64
N ALA A 106 11.61 -16.29 -1.47
CA ALA A 106 11.07 -15.20 -2.28
C ALA A 106 11.95 -13.95 -2.24
N LEU A 107 11.74 -13.05 -3.19
CA LEU A 107 12.21 -11.68 -3.12
C LEU A 107 11.51 -10.93 -1.97
N ASP A 108 12.11 -9.87 -1.51
CA ASP A 108 11.45 -8.95 -0.60
C ASP A 108 10.38 -8.14 -1.33
N MET A 109 9.33 -7.79 -0.60
CA MET A 109 8.22 -6.99 -1.12
C MET A 109 8.20 -5.62 -0.45
N THR A 110 7.97 -4.56 -1.26
CA THR A 110 7.80 -3.21 -0.73
C THR A 110 6.81 -2.40 -1.57
N LYS A 111 6.43 -1.21 -1.10
CA LYS A 111 5.53 -0.33 -1.82
C LYS A 111 6.12 0.25 -3.10
N PHE A 112 5.26 0.35 -4.12
CA PHE A 112 5.57 1.06 -5.36
C PHE A 112 5.27 2.55 -5.17
N PHE A 113 6.30 3.33 -4.89
CA PHE A 113 6.23 4.76 -4.55
C PHE A 113 5.29 5.02 -3.34
N ASP A 114 4.40 6.00 -3.44
CA ASP A 114 3.41 6.35 -2.42
C ASP A 114 2.03 5.71 -2.66
N THR A 115 1.98 4.59 -3.40
CA THR A 115 0.74 3.87 -3.71
C THR A 115 0.46 2.74 -2.72
N ASN A 116 -0.74 2.17 -2.74
CA ASN A 116 -1.06 0.94 -2.00
C ASN A 116 -0.75 -0.35 -2.78
N TYR A 117 -0.06 -0.21 -3.90
CA TYR A 117 0.44 -1.32 -4.70
C TYR A 117 1.88 -1.66 -4.29
N HIS A 118 2.18 -2.95 -4.18
CA HIS A 118 3.48 -3.47 -3.78
C HIS A 118 4.12 -4.26 -4.92
N TYR A 119 5.44 -4.28 -4.94
CA TYR A 119 6.22 -5.02 -5.92
C TYR A 119 7.30 -5.88 -5.25
N GLU A 120 7.71 -6.94 -5.94
CA GLU A 120 8.87 -7.76 -5.55
C GLU A 120 10.16 -7.01 -5.92
N VAL A 121 11.02 -6.80 -4.93
CA VAL A 121 12.21 -5.97 -5.06
C VAL A 121 13.30 -6.73 -5.83
N PRO A 122 13.77 -6.22 -6.99
CA PRO A 122 14.88 -6.85 -7.70
C PRO A 122 16.16 -6.84 -6.87
N GLU A 123 16.85 -7.98 -6.81
CA GLU A 123 18.10 -8.13 -6.10
C GLU A 123 19.28 -8.05 -7.06
N LEU A 124 20.18 -7.11 -6.84
CA LEU A 124 21.38 -6.91 -7.63
C LEU A 124 22.53 -7.72 -7.05
N GLU A 125 23.17 -8.54 -7.87
CA GLU A 125 24.28 -9.42 -7.50
C GLU A 125 25.53 -9.16 -8.34
N THR A 126 26.70 -9.55 -7.83
CA THR A 126 27.98 -9.55 -8.55
C THR A 126 28.42 -10.96 -8.91
N PRO A 127 28.99 -11.17 -10.12
CA PRO A 127 29.10 -10.22 -11.23
C PRO A 127 27.75 -9.94 -11.87
N VAL A 128 27.59 -8.79 -12.52
CA VAL A 128 26.39 -8.50 -13.30
C VAL A 128 26.23 -9.53 -14.40
N ALA A 129 25.13 -10.26 -14.38
CA ALA A 129 24.81 -11.26 -15.38
C ALA A 129 23.37 -11.07 -15.85
N LEU A 130 23.18 -10.67 -17.10
CA LEU A 130 21.86 -10.49 -17.70
C LEU A 130 21.64 -11.56 -18.78
N GLN A 131 20.43 -12.10 -18.83
CA GLN A 131 19.99 -13.01 -19.87
C GLN A 131 18.64 -12.54 -20.43
N PRO A 132 18.61 -11.44 -21.22
CA PRO A 132 17.38 -10.80 -21.63
C PRO A 132 16.50 -11.74 -22.47
N ASN A 133 15.25 -11.88 -22.09
CA ASN A 133 14.24 -12.65 -22.81
C ASN A 133 12.90 -11.89 -22.86
N PHE A 134 12.63 -11.25 -23.97
CA PHE A 134 11.41 -10.49 -24.20
C PHE A 134 10.34 -11.27 -25.00
N ALA A 135 10.47 -12.59 -25.17
CA ALA A 135 9.56 -13.35 -26.03
C ALA A 135 8.09 -13.16 -25.65
N ASN A 136 7.75 -13.33 -24.37
CA ASN A 136 6.38 -13.15 -23.86
C ASN A 136 5.90 -11.69 -23.99
N TYR A 137 6.76 -10.72 -23.72
CA TYR A 137 6.44 -9.31 -23.90
C TYR A 137 6.15 -8.97 -25.36
N LEU A 138 7.02 -9.37 -26.30
CA LEU A 138 6.83 -9.12 -27.72
C LEU A 138 5.61 -9.87 -28.28
N GLU A 139 5.30 -11.06 -27.78
CA GLU A 139 4.04 -11.76 -28.11
C GLU A 139 2.81 -10.94 -27.69
N THR A 140 2.83 -10.37 -26.49
CA THR A 140 1.77 -9.46 -26.01
C THR A 140 1.60 -8.27 -26.95
N ILE A 141 2.71 -7.63 -27.34
CA ILE A 141 2.66 -6.50 -28.28
C ILE A 141 2.11 -6.94 -29.65
N SER A 142 2.51 -8.11 -30.15
CA SER A 142 1.95 -8.68 -31.39
C SER A 142 0.44 -8.89 -31.31
N ARG A 143 -0.07 -9.39 -30.18
CA ARG A 143 -1.54 -9.53 -29.95
C ARG A 143 -2.21 -8.16 -29.91
N GLY A 144 -1.60 -7.16 -29.25
CA GLY A 144 -2.08 -5.78 -29.24
C GLY A 144 -2.19 -5.20 -30.65
N ILE A 145 -1.14 -5.33 -31.47
CA ILE A 145 -1.12 -4.89 -32.87
C ILE A 145 -2.22 -5.59 -33.67
N ALA A 146 -2.39 -6.90 -33.51
CA ALA A 146 -3.40 -7.66 -34.20
C ALA A 146 -4.83 -7.22 -33.82
N LYS A 147 -5.06 -6.79 -32.59
CA LYS A 147 -6.37 -6.35 -32.06
C LYS A 147 -6.68 -4.88 -32.36
N MET A 148 -5.70 -4.01 -32.21
CA MET A 148 -5.88 -2.55 -32.18
C MET A 148 -5.31 -1.82 -33.39
N GLY A 149 -4.40 -2.46 -34.14
CA GLY A 149 -3.56 -1.83 -35.16
C GLY A 149 -2.25 -1.28 -34.58
N ALA A 150 -1.19 -1.25 -35.39
CA ALA A 150 0.12 -0.77 -34.97
C ALA A 150 0.13 0.74 -34.66
N ASP A 151 -0.72 1.50 -35.31
CA ASP A 151 -0.88 2.94 -35.14
C ASP A 151 -1.54 3.34 -33.81
N ARG A 152 -2.32 2.43 -33.21
CA ARG A 152 -2.98 2.66 -31.91
C ARG A 152 -2.32 1.92 -30.75
N THR A 153 -1.44 0.96 -31.03
CA THR A 153 -0.76 0.17 -29.99
C THR A 153 0.46 0.94 -29.49
N ALA A 154 0.45 1.29 -28.21
CA ALA A 154 1.57 1.95 -27.54
C ALA A 154 2.19 1.01 -26.49
N PRO A 155 3.32 0.32 -26.82
CA PRO A 155 4.01 -0.55 -25.87
C PRO A 155 4.46 0.22 -24.63
N VAL A 156 4.19 -0.35 -23.45
CA VAL A 156 4.61 0.19 -22.15
C VAL A 156 5.94 -0.44 -21.76
N VAL A 157 6.98 0.36 -21.65
CA VAL A 157 8.33 -0.02 -21.25
C VAL A 157 8.63 0.62 -19.90
N LEU A 158 8.92 -0.19 -18.89
CA LEU A 158 9.38 0.34 -17.59
C LEU A 158 10.76 0.97 -17.78
N GLY A 159 10.94 2.18 -17.29
CA GLY A 159 12.20 2.91 -17.46
C GLY A 159 13.38 2.28 -16.73
N PRO A 160 14.58 2.30 -17.35
CA PRO A 160 15.76 1.65 -16.78
C PRO A 160 16.19 2.25 -15.46
N VAL A 161 16.06 3.58 -15.29
CA VAL A 161 16.44 4.23 -14.03
C VAL A 161 15.45 3.87 -12.93
N THR A 162 14.16 3.81 -13.22
CA THR A 162 13.14 3.36 -12.24
C THR A 162 13.44 1.94 -11.79
N TRP A 163 13.72 1.01 -12.72
CA TRP A 163 14.02 -0.37 -12.35
C TRP A 163 15.27 -0.48 -11.47
N VAL A 164 16.39 0.16 -11.85
CA VAL A 164 17.63 0.15 -11.06
C VAL A 164 17.47 0.85 -9.71
N HIS A 165 16.75 2.00 -9.68
CA HIS A 165 16.54 2.76 -8.44
C HIS A 165 15.79 1.94 -7.39
N LEU A 166 14.73 1.25 -7.80
CA LEU A 166 13.89 0.44 -6.94
C LEU A 166 14.49 -0.93 -6.57
N ALA A 167 15.58 -1.33 -7.22
CA ALA A 167 16.33 -2.55 -6.88
C ALA A 167 17.22 -2.36 -5.65
N ARG A 168 17.55 -3.45 -4.96
CA ARG A 168 18.43 -3.49 -3.78
C ARG A 168 19.66 -4.34 -4.04
N HIS A 169 20.71 -4.12 -3.28
CA HIS A 169 21.86 -5.02 -3.25
C HIS A 169 21.44 -6.34 -2.58
N ALA A 170 21.80 -7.50 -3.18
CA ALA A 170 21.44 -8.81 -2.64
C ALA A 170 22.07 -9.09 -1.26
N ASN A 171 23.22 -8.48 -0.96
CA ASN A 171 23.80 -8.47 0.38
C ASN A 171 23.25 -7.25 1.14
N ALA A 172 22.42 -7.49 2.15
CA ALA A 172 21.84 -6.45 2.99
C ALA A 172 22.87 -5.64 3.81
N GLU A 173 24.07 -6.20 4.04
CA GLU A 173 25.18 -5.54 4.76
C GLU A 173 26.08 -4.70 3.83
N ALA A 174 25.78 -4.64 2.52
CA ALA A 174 26.58 -3.87 1.58
C ALA A 174 26.51 -2.37 1.90
N SER A 175 27.67 -1.69 1.83
CA SER A 175 27.70 -0.25 2.04
C SER A 175 26.91 0.50 0.97
N GLU A 176 26.55 1.75 1.26
CA GLU A 176 25.86 2.61 0.28
C GLU A 176 26.72 2.83 -0.97
N GLU A 177 28.05 2.96 -0.81
CA GLU A 177 28.97 3.08 -1.93
C GLU A 177 29.00 1.82 -2.80
N ALA A 178 29.04 0.63 -2.20
CA ALA A 178 28.99 -0.65 -2.91
C ALA A 178 27.65 -0.81 -3.66
N THR A 179 26.55 -0.46 -3.03
CA THR A 179 25.22 -0.50 -3.63
C THR A 179 25.11 0.47 -4.79
N THR A 180 25.62 1.69 -4.64
CA THR A 180 25.63 2.71 -5.70
C THR A 180 26.49 2.26 -6.89
N ALA A 181 27.69 1.72 -6.65
CA ALA A 181 28.56 1.21 -7.70
C ALA A 181 27.92 0.04 -8.46
N LEU A 182 27.23 -0.87 -7.76
CA LEU A 182 26.55 -1.98 -8.39
C LEU A 182 25.34 -1.52 -9.23
N LYS A 183 24.55 -0.58 -8.73
CA LYS A 183 23.46 0.05 -9.48
C LYS A 183 23.96 0.70 -10.77
N ASP A 184 25.10 1.37 -10.73
CA ASP A 184 25.73 1.99 -11.88
C ASP A 184 26.17 0.96 -12.94
N GLN A 185 26.74 -0.18 -12.50
CA GLN A 185 27.10 -1.29 -13.39
C GLN A 185 25.85 -1.93 -14.05
N TYR A 186 24.77 -2.13 -13.29
CA TYR A 186 23.53 -2.64 -13.86
C TYR A 186 22.93 -1.67 -14.86
N LEU A 187 22.97 -0.38 -14.59
CA LEU A 187 22.48 0.64 -15.52
C LEU A 187 23.26 0.55 -16.85
N ASP A 188 24.59 0.47 -16.82
CA ASP A 188 25.41 0.29 -18.01
C ASP A 188 25.04 -0.98 -18.79
N ALA A 189 24.78 -2.07 -18.09
CA ALA A 189 24.47 -3.35 -18.70
C ALA A 189 23.08 -3.37 -19.36
N ILE A 190 22.07 -2.69 -18.77
CA ILE A 190 20.71 -2.72 -19.30
C ILE A 190 20.44 -1.71 -20.40
N LEU A 191 21.14 -0.57 -20.48
CA LEU A 191 20.90 0.44 -21.51
C LEU A 191 21.00 -0.11 -22.95
N PRO A 192 21.99 -0.95 -23.32
CA PRO A 192 22.01 -1.58 -24.64
C PRO A 192 20.84 -2.54 -24.88
N VAL A 193 20.37 -3.21 -23.82
CA VAL A 193 19.21 -4.11 -23.87
C VAL A 193 17.94 -3.33 -24.21
N TYR A 194 17.76 -2.16 -23.57
CA TYR A 194 16.65 -1.26 -23.88
C TYR A 194 16.71 -0.74 -25.31
N ALA A 195 17.87 -0.33 -25.79
CA ALA A 195 18.06 0.09 -27.19
C ALA A 195 17.64 -1.02 -28.17
N ALA A 196 18.09 -2.26 -27.92
CA ALA A 196 17.73 -3.41 -28.74
C ALA A 196 16.22 -3.72 -28.69
N LEU A 197 15.57 -3.60 -27.51
CA LEU A 197 14.14 -3.77 -27.37
C LEU A 197 13.35 -2.71 -28.15
N ILE A 198 13.69 -1.44 -27.99
CA ILE A 198 13.05 -0.32 -28.70
C ILE A 198 13.19 -0.49 -30.22
N GLY A 199 14.36 -0.93 -30.69
CA GLY A 199 14.55 -1.27 -32.09
C GLY A 199 13.68 -2.42 -32.60
N LYS A 200 13.45 -3.46 -31.78
CA LYS A 200 12.53 -4.54 -32.12
C LYS A 200 11.08 -4.05 -32.17
N LEU A 201 10.66 -3.19 -31.23
CA LEU A 201 9.32 -2.61 -31.22
C LEU A 201 9.10 -1.73 -32.46
N ALA A 202 10.10 -0.94 -32.87
CA ALA A 202 10.08 -0.17 -34.12
C ALA A 202 9.89 -1.09 -35.34
N ALA A 203 10.63 -2.20 -35.38
CA ALA A 203 10.53 -3.19 -36.48
C ALA A 203 9.15 -3.90 -36.54
N MET A 204 8.39 -3.93 -35.43
CA MET A 204 7.02 -4.40 -35.39
C MET A 204 6.01 -3.38 -35.94
N GLY A 205 6.44 -2.17 -36.29
CA GLY A 205 5.64 -1.13 -36.92
C GLY A 205 4.84 -0.24 -35.96
N VAL A 206 5.06 -0.34 -34.65
CA VAL A 206 4.43 0.58 -33.69
C VAL A 206 4.91 2.01 -33.90
N GLN A 207 4.02 2.97 -33.74
CA GLN A 207 4.32 4.37 -34.00
C GLN A 207 4.91 5.08 -32.79
N GLU A 208 4.58 4.65 -31.57
CA GLU A 208 5.05 5.27 -30.33
C GLU A 208 5.25 4.21 -29.25
N VAL A 209 6.32 4.36 -28.47
CA VAL A 209 6.63 3.58 -27.27
C VAL A 209 6.49 4.50 -26.05
N GLN A 210 5.83 4.03 -25.01
CA GLN A 210 5.72 4.72 -23.72
C GLN A 210 6.85 4.24 -22.80
N LEU A 211 7.76 5.12 -22.44
CA LEU A 211 8.83 4.85 -21.48
C LEU A 211 8.46 5.42 -20.12
N HIS A 212 8.05 4.56 -19.21
CA HIS A 212 7.55 4.94 -17.89
C HIS A 212 8.67 5.09 -16.87
N GLU A 213 8.99 6.33 -16.51
CA GLU A 213 10.02 6.69 -15.52
C GLU A 213 9.44 7.45 -14.31
N PRO A 214 8.60 6.81 -13.48
CA PRO A 214 8.06 7.47 -12.29
C PRO A 214 9.15 7.88 -11.29
N ALA A 215 10.30 7.23 -11.22
CA ALA A 215 11.41 7.67 -10.36
C ALA A 215 11.94 9.08 -10.72
N LEU A 216 11.63 9.59 -11.92
CA LEU A 216 12.06 10.90 -12.34
C LEU A 216 11.47 12.04 -11.47
N VAL A 217 10.30 11.84 -10.87
CA VAL A 217 9.73 12.82 -9.95
C VAL A 217 10.52 12.95 -8.63
N MET A 218 11.39 11.97 -8.36
CA MET A 218 12.28 11.94 -7.19
C MET A 218 13.75 12.22 -7.54
N TRP A 219 14.05 12.61 -8.78
CA TRP A 219 15.42 12.71 -9.30
C TRP A 219 16.40 13.48 -8.39
N ASP A 220 15.89 14.48 -7.66
CA ASP A 220 16.63 15.32 -6.72
C ASP A 220 16.68 14.76 -5.29
N SER A 221 16.06 13.61 -5.03
CA SER A 221 16.06 12.99 -3.69
C SER A 221 17.45 12.47 -3.27
N SER A 222 18.31 12.14 -4.24
CA SER A 222 19.70 11.77 -3.99
C SER A 222 20.61 12.10 -5.17
N LYS A 223 21.90 12.33 -4.85
CA LYS A 223 22.93 12.55 -5.88
C LYS A 223 23.08 11.32 -6.79
N THR A 224 22.92 10.13 -6.25
CA THR A 224 22.98 8.86 -6.98
C THR A 224 21.88 8.78 -8.04
N LEU A 225 20.64 9.08 -7.68
CA LEU A 225 19.53 9.05 -8.61
C LEU A 225 19.69 10.10 -9.71
N ALA A 226 20.11 11.32 -9.37
CA ALA A 226 20.42 12.36 -10.34
C ALA A 226 21.52 11.93 -11.33
N ALA A 227 22.58 11.26 -10.85
CA ALA A 227 23.65 10.75 -11.69
C ALA A 227 23.15 9.64 -12.65
N MET A 228 22.31 8.72 -12.17
CA MET A 228 21.70 7.68 -13.01
C MET A 228 20.85 8.26 -14.15
N PHE A 229 20.03 9.27 -13.88
CA PHE A 229 19.26 9.95 -14.92
C PHE A 229 20.16 10.66 -15.94
N LYS A 230 21.19 11.37 -15.49
CA LYS A 230 22.17 12.01 -16.36
C LYS A 230 22.87 10.99 -17.26
N LYS A 231 23.25 9.85 -16.72
CA LYS A 231 23.91 8.76 -17.48
C LYS A 231 22.98 8.13 -18.51
N ALA A 232 21.76 7.80 -18.12
CA ALA A 232 20.80 7.12 -19.00
C ALA A 232 20.30 8.00 -20.16
N TYR A 233 20.10 9.29 -19.90
CA TYR A 233 19.39 10.18 -20.83
C TYR A 233 20.28 11.26 -21.47
N PHE A 234 21.47 11.54 -20.93
CA PHE A 234 22.33 12.65 -21.38
C PHE A 234 23.73 12.23 -21.86
N ALA A 235 24.05 10.95 -21.91
CA ALA A 235 25.38 10.53 -22.34
C ALA A 235 25.69 11.05 -23.77
N ASN A 236 26.67 11.95 -23.87
CA ASN A 236 27.20 12.51 -25.13
C ASN A 236 26.16 13.25 -26.00
N LYS A 237 25.17 13.90 -25.44
CA LYS A 237 24.09 14.63 -26.14
C LYS A 237 23.17 13.73 -27.02
N ALA A 238 23.28 12.43 -26.90
CA ALA A 238 22.36 11.46 -27.49
C ALA A 238 21.86 10.55 -26.39
N CYS A 239 20.57 10.26 -26.36
CA CYS A 239 20.05 9.21 -25.47
C CYS A 239 20.34 7.86 -26.12
N PRO A 240 21.22 7.01 -25.54
CA PRO A 240 21.67 5.79 -26.20
C PRO A 240 20.57 4.75 -26.42
N MET A 241 19.42 4.94 -25.76
CA MET A 241 18.27 4.03 -25.85
C MET A 241 17.28 4.42 -26.96
N LEU A 242 17.31 5.64 -27.47
CA LEU A 242 16.29 6.12 -28.39
C LEU A 242 16.68 5.76 -29.84
N SER A 243 15.76 5.08 -30.53
CA SER A 243 15.83 4.88 -31.98
C SER A 243 15.18 6.07 -32.69
N ALA A 244 15.75 6.49 -33.83
CA ALA A 244 15.14 7.46 -34.71
C ALA A 244 13.89 6.91 -35.44
N ASP A 245 13.67 5.59 -35.38
CA ASP A 245 12.67 4.89 -36.18
C ASP A 245 11.32 4.78 -35.47
N VAL A 246 11.22 5.17 -34.20
CA VAL A 246 9.98 5.14 -33.41
C VAL A 246 9.88 6.35 -32.49
N LYS A 247 8.69 6.89 -32.37
CA LYS A 247 8.40 7.96 -31.41
C LYS A 247 8.49 7.42 -29.99
N VAL A 248 9.08 8.19 -29.07
CA VAL A 248 9.12 7.85 -27.64
C VAL A 248 8.38 8.91 -26.86
N ASN A 249 7.45 8.46 -26.03
CA ASN A 249 6.78 9.24 -24.99
C ASN A 249 7.44 8.94 -23.64
N LEU A 250 8.15 9.90 -23.07
CA LEU A 250 8.66 9.80 -21.70
C LEU A 250 7.52 10.09 -20.72
N VAL A 251 7.14 9.09 -19.94
CA VAL A 251 5.97 9.16 -19.05
C VAL A 251 6.41 9.26 -17.60
N THR A 252 6.01 10.34 -16.93
CA THR A 252 6.23 10.56 -15.49
C THR A 252 4.89 10.72 -14.79
N PHE A 253 4.81 10.28 -13.54
CA PHE A 253 3.57 10.34 -12.75
C PHE A 253 3.84 10.29 -11.25
N PHE A 254 2.80 10.57 -10.46
CA PHE A 254 2.69 10.65 -9.00
C PHE A 254 3.11 11.98 -8.39
N GLU A 255 3.87 12.82 -9.09
CA GLU A 255 4.29 14.15 -8.65
C GLU A 255 4.83 14.95 -9.85
N ASP A 256 5.20 16.22 -9.69
CA ASP A 256 5.96 16.96 -10.70
C ASP A 256 7.45 16.57 -10.71
N VAL A 257 8.12 16.84 -11.81
CA VAL A 257 9.56 16.53 -11.96
C VAL A 257 10.49 17.58 -11.34
N GLY A 258 9.97 18.68 -10.82
CA GLY A 258 10.75 19.81 -10.34
C GLY A 258 11.32 20.70 -11.46
N ALA A 259 11.69 21.93 -11.09
CA ALA A 259 12.07 22.96 -12.06
C ALA A 259 13.35 22.61 -12.84
N GLU A 260 14.36 22.08 -12.18
CA GLU A 260 15.62 21.71 -12.83
C GLU A 260 15.42 20.53 -13.79
N ALA A 261 14.75 19.44 -13.34
CA ALA A 261 14.49 18.31 -14.22
C ALA A 261 13.59 18.69 -15.39
N TYR A 262 12.60 19.52 -15.17
CA TYR A 262 11.72 19.98 -16.25
C TYR A 262 12.47 20.58 -17.44
N GLN A 263 13.47 21.41 -17.18
CA GLN A 263 14.25 22.09 -18.23
C GLN A 263 15.05 21.09 -19.09
N TRP A 264 15.68 20.09 -18.49
CA TRP A 264 16.42 19.13 -19.25
C TRP A 264 15.55 18.01 -19.86
N VAL A 265 14.46 17.62 -19.18
CA VAL A 265 13.48 16.64 -19.72
C VAL A 265 12.85 17.18 -20.99
N THR A 266 12.49 18.48 -21.02
CA THR A 266 11.92 19.10 -22.22
C THR A 266 12.92 19.22 -23.36
N ALA A 267 14.23 19.20 -23.08
CA ALA A 267 15.31 19.21 -24.10
C ALA A 267 15.67 17.82 -24.65
N LEU A 268 15.15 16.72 -24.06
CA LEU A 268 15.43 15.36 -24.53
C LEU A 268 14.93 15.13 -25.96
N PRO A 269 15.58 14.26 -26.75
CA PRO A 269 15.15 13.93 -28.11
C PRO A 269 13.99 12.92 -28.12
N VAL A 270 12.95 13.18 -27.34
CA VAL A 270 11.69 12.43 -27.29
C VAL A 270 10.59 13.17 -28.04
N SER A 271 9.61 12.43 -28.54
CA SER A 271 8.50 13.00 -29.32
C SER A 271 7.34 13.48 -28.45
N ALA A 272 7.20 12.92 -27.24
CA ALA A 272 6.19 13.30 -26.28
C ALA A 272 6.72 13.23 -24.85
N ILE A 273 6.15 14.03 -23.98
CA ILE A 273 6.42 14.02 -22.53
C ILE A 273 5.08 14.03 -21.81
N SER A 274 4.85 13.04 -20.96
CA SER A 274 3.64 12.93 -20.15
C SER A 274 3.92 13.39 -18.72
N LEU A 275 3.10 14.30 -18.23
CA LEU A 275 3.20 14.90 -16.91
C LEU A 275 1.89 14.72 -16.13
N ASP A 276 2.01 14.53 -14.82
CA ASP A 276 0.87 14.50 -13.89
C ASP A 276 0.43 15.94 -13.54
N PHE A 277 -0.83 16.27 -13.81
CA PHE A 277 -1.43 17.54 -13.45
C PHE A 277 -2.42 17.42 -12.28
N THR A 278 -2.53 16.26 -11.69
CA THR A 278 -3.39 15.99 -10.52
C THR A 278 -2.63 16.07 -9.20
N ARG A 279 -1.30 15.90 -9.27
CA ARG A 279 -0.38 16.00 -8.13
C ARG A 279 0.82 16.86 -8.49
N GLY A 280 1.39 17.52 -7.48
CA GLY A 280 2.52 18.42 -7.68
C GLY A 280 2.18 19.70 -8.42
N ASP A 281 3.19 20.32 -8.97
CA ASP A 281 3.15 21.67 -9.55
C ASP A 281 3.44 21.69 -11.06
N SER A 282 3.13 20.60 -11.81
CA SER A 282 3.39 20.51 -13.26
C SER A 282 2.84 21.71 -14.04
N LEU A 283 1.66 22.22 -13.67
CA LEU A 283 1.10 23.42 -14.30
C LEU A 283 1.99 24.65 -14.10
N LYS A 284 2.58 24.85 -12.92
CA LYS A 284 3.51 25.96 -12.66
C LYS A 284 4.78 25.82 -13.49
N LEU A 285 5.26 24.58 -13.70
CA LEU A 285 6.43 24.32 -14.53
C LEU A 285 6.16 24.68 -15.99
N VAL A 286 5.04 24.21 -16.54
CA VAL A 286 4.63 24.53 -17.93
C VAL A 286 4.43 26.04 -18.12
N LYS A 287 3.80 26.72 -17.17
CA LYS A 287 3.62 28.18 -17.22
C LYS A 287 4.94 28.95 -17.11
N GLY A 288 5.83 28.50 -16.24
CA GLY A 288 7.08 29.20 -15.94
C GLY A 288 8.16 29.02 -17.01
N TYR A 289 8.25 27.85 -17.62
CA TYR A 289 9.31 27.47 -18.54
C TYR A 289 8.83 27.25 -19.98
N GLY A 290 7.51 27.24 -20.22
CA GLY A 290 6.92 26.88 -21.50
C GLY A 290 7.00 25.36 -21.78
N PHE A 291 6.59 24.97 -22.98
CA PHE A 291 6.69 23.58 -23.45
C PHE A 291 7.17 23.56 -24.94
N PRO A 292 8.05 22.63 -25.36
CA PRO A 292 8.56 22.56 -26.71
C PRO A 292 7.46 22.40 -27.76
N LYS A 293 7.52 23.20 -28.84
CA LYS A 293 6.51 23.19 -29.91
C LYS A 293 6.56 21.95 -30.81
N ASP A 294 7.68 21.24 -30.80
CA ASP A 294 7.92 20.03 -31.58
C ASP A 294 7.56 18.74 -30.84
N LYS A 295 7.05 18.84 -29.62
CA LYS A 295 6.68 17.71 -28.79
C LYS A 295 5.18 17.71 -28.44
N VAL A 296 4.66 16.51 -28.19
CA VAL A 296 3.31 16.33 -27.66
C VAL A 296 3.36 16.37 -26.14
N LEU A 297 2.52 17.17 -25.51
CA LEU A 297 2.28 17.14 -24.08
C LEU A 297 1.24 16.07 -23.75
N GLY A 298 1.65 14.98 -23.12
CA GLY A 298 0.75 14.05 -22.47
C GLY A 298 0.21 14.66 -21.17
N ALA A 299 -0.99 15.23 -21.24
CA ALA A 299 -1.59 15.92 -20.11
C ALA A 299 -2.38 14.95 -19.23
N GLY A 300 -1.77 14.53 -18.14
CA GLY A 300 -2.36 13.63 -17.12
C GLY A 300 -3.35 14.39 -16.23
N ILE A 301 -4.52 14.72 -16.77
CA ILE A 301 -5.53 15.54 -16.13
C ILE A 301 -6.57 14.70 -15.40
N ILE A 302 -6.86 13.50 -15.89
CA ILE A 302 -7.81 12.59 -15.23
C ILE A 302 -7.09 11.82 -14.13
N ASP A 303 -7.51 11.98 -12.88
CA ASP A 303 -6.83 11.34 -11.73
C ASP A 303 -6.96 9.79 -11.80
N GLY A 304 -5.84 9.12 -12.08
CA GLY A 304 -5.75 7.66 -12.17
C GLY A 304 -5.71 6.93 -10.81
N ARG A 305 -5.69 7.67 -9.69
CA ARG A 305 -5.63 7.11 -8.33
C ARG A 305 -6.87 7.43 -7.49
N SER A 306 -7.83 8.11 -8.07
CA SER A 306 -9.06 8.56 -7.39
C SER A 306 -10.29 7.93 -8.02
N PRO A 307 -11.26 7.42 -7.23
CA PRO A 307 -12.51 6.89 -7.75
C PRO A 307 -13.52 7.98 -8.12
N TRP A 308 -13.16 9.25 -7.89
CA TRP A 308 -14.05 10.38 -8.21
C TRP A 308 -14.02 10.69 -9.70
N ALA A 309 -15.16 10.97 -10.27
CA ALA A 309 -15.29 11.50 -11.62
C ALA A 309 -14.58 12.86 -11.75
N MET A 310 -14.16 13.24 -12.93
CA MET A 310 -13.61 14.58 -13.17
C MET A 310 -14.62 15.64 -12.74
N GLU A 311 -14.18 16.66 -12.03
CA GLU A 311 -14.99 17.82 -11.69
C GLU A 311 -14.94 18.81 -12.86
N PRO A 312 -16.04 19.03 -13.60
CA PRO A 312 -16.01 19.75 -14.87
C PRO A 312 -15.43 21.15 -14.78
N ALA A 313 -15.77 21.91 -13.73
CA ALA A 313 -15.28 23.29 -13.57
C ALA A 313 -13.76 23.33 -13.37
N LYS A 314 -13.21 22.43 -12.53
CA LYS A 314 -11.77 22.35 -12.26
C LYS A 314 -11.01 21.89 -13.50
N VAL A 315 -11.49 20.83 -14.16
CA VAL A 315 -10.82 20.25 -15.32
C VAL A 315 -10.84 21.19 -16.53
N VAL A 316 -11.95 21.85 -16.81
CA VAL A 316 -12.04 22.86 -17.88
C VAL A 316 -11.13 24.06 -17.62
N SER A 317 -11.04 24.51 -16.36
CA SER A 317 -10.08 25.57 -15.98
C SER A 317 -8.64 25.12 -16.22
N LEU A 318 -8.29 23.92 -15.77
CA LEU A 318 -6.94 23.36 -15.92
C LEU A 318 -6.53 23.20 -17.38
N VAL A 319 -7.42 22.64 -18.23
CA VAL A 319 -7.16 22.52 -19.69
C VAL A 319 -6.95 23.91 -20.33
N ARG A 320 -7.76 24.90 -19.96
CA ARG A 320 -7.62 26.27 -20.45
C ARG A 320 -6.28 26.89 -20.07
N GLU A 321 -5.83 26.64 -18.82
CA GLU A 321 -4.56 27.14 -18.32
C GLU A 321 -3.37 26.45 -19.00
N VAL A 322 -3.42 25.13 -19.17
CA VAL A 322 -2.40 24.37 -19.90
C VAL A 322 -2.32 24.83 -21.35
N ALA A 323 -3.47 24.92 -22.03
CA ALA A 323 -3.51 25.38 -23.42
C ALA A 323 -2.98 26.81 -23.58
N SER A 324 -3.33 27.73 -22.67
CA SER A 324 -2.83 29.10 -22.68
C SER A 324 -1.32 29.20 -22.50
N ALA A 325 -0.72 28.26 -21.77
CA ALA A 325 0.73 28.21 -21.54
C ALA A 325 1.52 27.69 -22.74
N ILE A 326 0.95 26.75 -23.53
CA ILE A 326 1.68 26.10 -24.63
C ILE A 326 1.32 26.63 -26.02
N MET A 327 0.09 27.06 -26.25
CA MET A 327 -0.40 27.48 -27.57
C MET A 327 0.30 28.70 -28.18
N PRO A 328 0.70 29.73 -27.43
CA PRO A 328 1.38 30.90 -28.02
C PRO A 328 2.69 30.56 -28.77
N ALA A 329 3.35 29.48 -28.34
CA ALA A 329 4.58 29.02 -28.97
C ALA A 329 4.35 27.94 -30.04
N ASN A 330 3.12 27.37 -30.13
CA ASN A 330 2.82 26.19 -30.91
C ASN A 330 1.83 26.49 -32.05
N PRO A 331 2.28 26.50 -33.34
CA PRO A 331 1.41 26.73 -34.48
C PRO A 331 0.33 25.64 -34.69
N ASN A 332 0.50 24.44 -34.12
CA ASN A 332 -0.46 23.37 -34.20
C ASN A 332 -1.59 23.44 -33.14
N GLY A 333 -1.55 24.46 -32.28
CA GLY A 333 -2.59 24.73 -31.31
C GLY A 333 -2.81 23.59 -30.33
N SER A 334 -4.07 23.21 -30.15
CA SER A 334 -4.51 22.14 -29.22
C SER A 334 -4.07 20.74 -29.64
N ASP A 335 -3.61 20.51 -30.88
CA ASP A 335 -3.26 19.20 -31.38
C ASP A 335 -2.02 18.60 -30.71
N ASN A 336 -1.23 19.44 -30.03
CA ASN A 336 -0.09 19.01 -29.24
C ASN A 336 -0.44 18.67 -27.77
N ILE A 337 -1.72 18.74 -27.39
CA ILE A 337 -2.20 18.30 -26.07
C ILE A 337 -2.85 16.94 -26.23
N ARG A 338 -2.24 15.89 -25.66
CA ARG A 338 -2.85 14.56 -25.55
C ARG A 338 -3.44 14.41 -24.16
N VAL A 339 -4.76 14.28 -24.07
CA VAL A 339 -5.42 14.03 -22.77
C VAL A 339 -5.23 12.57 -22.35
N GLN A 340 -4.88 12.37 -21.08
CA GLN A 340 -4.68 11.04 -20.51
C GLN A 340 -4.95 11.02 -19.01
N ALA A 341 -4.96 9.83 -18.42
CA ALA A 341 -4.93 9.70 -16.97
C ALA A 341 -3.57 10.18 -16.41
N SER A 342 -3.56 10.57 -15.14
CA SER A 342 -2.34 11.02 -14.45
C SER A 342 -1.31 9.89 -14.28
N CYS A 343 -1.76 8.62 -14.27
CA CYS A 343 -0.93 7.42 -14.21
C CYS A 343 -1.72 6.21 -14.77
N ASN A 344 -1.16 4.99 -14.64
CA ASN A 344 -1.86 3.76 -14.94
C ASN A 344 -3.14 3.63 -14.10
N LEU A 345 -4.26 3.24 -14.71
CA LEU A 345 -5.57 3.09 -14.05
C LEU A 345 -5.67 1.86 -13.13
N GLN A 346 -4.61 1.06 -12.97
CA GLN A 346 -4.61 -0.09 -12.06
C GLN A 346 -4.88 0.24 -10.59
N PHE A 347 -4.83 1.52 -10.21
CA PHE A 347 -5.03 2.00 -8.84
C PHE A 347 -6.49 2.33 -8.52
N VAL A 348 -7.39 2.21 -9.48
CA VAL A 348 -8.84 2.37 -9.31
C VAL A 348 -9.57 1.09 -9.67
N PRO A 349 -10.79 0.85 -9.17
CA PRO A 349 -11.57 -0.31 -9.54
C PRO A 349 -11.92 -0.33 -11.04
N TRP A 350 -12.42 -1.48 -11.51
CA TRP A 350 -12.68 -1.71 -12.93
C TRP A 350 -13.85 -0.88 -13.49
N ASP A 351 -15.05 -1.02 -12.92
CA ASP A 351 -16.29 -0.43 -13.49
C ASP A 351 -17.28 -0.10 -12.37
N VAL A 352 -17.75 1.15 -12.31
CA VAL A 352 -18.72 1.60 -11.32
C VAL A 352 -20.13 1.02 -11.55
N THR A 353 -20.44 0.61 -12.77
CA THR A 353 -21.78 0.05 -13.10
C THR A 353 -22.06 -1.27 -12.38
N CYS A 354 -21.03 -1.93 -11.85
CA CYS A 354 -21.14 -3.15 -11.05
C CYS A 354 -21.50 -2.90 -9.57
N GLU A 355 -21.65 -1.63 -9.14
CA GLU A 355 -21.69 -1.27 -7.70
C GLU A 355 -23.11 -1.06 -7.13
N GLY A 356 -24.15 -1.31 -7.92
CA GLY A 356 -25.53 -1.24 -7.45
C GLY A 356 -25.93 0.14 -6.93
N ASP A 357 -26.18 0.25 -5.61
CA ASP A 357 -26.67 1.47 -4.93
C ASP A 357 -25.55 2.42 -4.45
N LEU A 358 -24.32 2.24 -4.92
CA LEU A 358 -23.18 3.03 -4.42
C LEU A 358 -23.34 4.53 -4.73
N ALA A 359 -23.85 4.90 -5.90
CA ALA A 359 -24.09 6.29 -6.26
C ALA A 359 -25.10 6.96 -5.32
N GLU A 360 -26.15 6.24 -4.92
CA GLU A 360 -27.12 6.73 -3.93
C GLU A 360 -26.46 6.92 -2.54
N LYS A 361 -25.67 5.94 -2.10
CA LYS A 361 -24.94 6.01 -0.81
C LYS A 361 -23.92 7.14 -0.75
N VAL A 362 -23.25 7.43 -1.86
CA VAL A 362 -22.30 8.53 -1.97
C VAL A 362 -23.00 9.89 -2.08
N GLY A 363 -24.23 9.92 -2.58
CA GLY A 363 -25.03 11.14 -2.76
C GLY A 363 -25.02 11.69 -4.19
N GLY A 364 -24.63 10.89 -5.20
CA GLY A 364 -24.71 11.30 -6.61
C GLY A 364 -23.80 10.48 -7.54
N ASP A 365 -24.03 10.65 -8.83
CA ASP A 365 -23.25 10.02 -9.93
C ASP A 365 -21.92 10.77 -10.15
N VAL A 366 -21.08 10.78 -9.14
CA VAL A 366 -19.78 11.47 -9.13
C VAL A 366 -18.60 10.51 -8.98
N LEU A 367 -18.83 9.21 -9.25
CA LEU A 367 -17.80 8.19 -9.24
C LEU A 367 -17.41 7.79 -10.67
N ALA A 368 -16.12 7.59 -10.89
CA ALA A 368 -15.55 7.12 -12.14
C ALA A 368 -14.44 6.10 -11.84
N PHE A 369 -14.70 4.83 -12.19
CA PHE A 369 -13.69 3.77 -12.15
C PHE A 369 -12.98 3.67 -13.51
N ALA A 370 -12.14 2.68 -13.73
CA ALA A 370 -11.27 2.66 -14.92
C ALA A 370 -12.06 2.79 -16.23
N VAL A 371 -13.20 2.10 -16.38
CA VAL A 371 -14.06 2.20 -17.57
C VAL A 371 -14.53 3.64 -17.78
N GLN A 372 -15.06 4.28 -16.74
CA GLN A 372 -15.56 5.65 -16.82
C GLN A 372 -14.44 6.65 -17.04
N LYS A 373 -13.27 6.45 -16.42
CA LYS A 373 -12.10 7.32 -16.63
C LYS A 373 -11.58 7.28 -18.07
N VAL A 374 -11.64 6.13 -18.71
CA VAL A 374 -11.34 6.03 -20.15
C VAL A 374 -12.34 6.86 -20.98
N GLN A 375 -13.62 6.82 -20.63
CA GLN A 375 -14.65 7.64 -21.28
C GLN A 375 -14.43 9.14 -21.02
N GLU A 376 -14.05 9.53 -19.78
CA GLU A 376 -13.68 10.89 -19.42
C GLU A 376 -12.48 11.41 -20.22
N ILE A 377 -11.44 10.58 -20.39
CA ILE A 377 -10.25 10.92 -21.18
C ILE A 377 -10.64 11.29 -22.61
N VAL A 378 -11.47 10.48 -23.26
CA VAL A 378 -11.93 10.72 -24.65
C VAL A 378 -12.82 11.94 -24.72
N ALA A 379 -13.83 12.03 -23.84
CA ALA A 379 -14.75 13.17 -23.81
C ALA A 379 -14.04 14.49 -23.57
N LEU A 380 -13.02 14.50 -22.69
CA LEU A 380 -12.22 15.69 -22.46
C LEU A 380 -11.31 16.01 -23.65
N ALA A 381 -10.70 15.02 -24.29
CA ALA A 381 -9.88 15.23 -25.49
C ALA A 381 -10.70 15.87 -26.61
N GLU A 382 -11.93 15.41 -26.84
CA GLU A 382 -12.86 16.00 -27.81
C GLU A 382 -13.35 17.40 -27.40
N ALA A 383 -13.31 17.69 -26.11
CA ALA A 383 -13.72 19.00 -25.58
C ALA A 383 -12.61 20.06 -25.64
N VAL A 384 -11.34 19.68 -25.75
CA VAL A 384 -10.21 20.64 -25.77
C VAL A 384 -10.42 21.80 -26.74
N PRO A 385 -10.84 21.60 -28.02
CA PRO A 385 -11.10 22.73 -28.91
C PRO A 385 -12.25 23.66 -28.47
N LYS A 386 -13.27 23.11 -27.81
CA LYS A 386 -14.39 23.87 -27.26
C LYS A 386 -13.95 24.69 -26.04
N ILE A 387 -13.12 24.12 -25.20
CA ILE A 387 -12.56 24.76 -24.00
C ILE A 387 -11.64 25.91 -24.38
N THR A 388 -10.79 25.72 -25.38
CA THR A 388 -9.87 26.75 -25.89
C THR A 388 -10.63 27.88 -26.62
N ALA A 389 -11.80 27.56 -27.20
CA ALA A 389 -12.73 28.56 -27.75
C ALA A 389 -13.55 29.29 -26.67
N GLY A 390 -13.32 29.07 -25.37
CA GLY A 390 -13.95 29.79 -24.28
C GLY A 390 -15.29 29.24 -23.78
N LYS A 391 -15.71 28.03 -24.19
CA LYS A 391 -16.94 27.41 -23.67
C LYS A 391 -16.82 27.03 -22.22
N GLU A 392 -17.90 27.19 -21.47
CA GLU A 392 -17.95 26.89 -20.03
C GLU A 392 -18.22 25.39 -19.74
N ALA A 393 -17.79 24.91 -18.56
CA ALA A 393 -17.93 23.53 -18.14
C ALA A 393 -19.38 23.01 -18.20
N LYS A 394 -20.33 23.80 -17.72
CA LYS A 394 -21.78 23.47 -17.74
C LYS A 394 -22.37 23.30 -19.16
N ASP A 395 -21.74 23.91 -20.16
CA ASP A 395 -22.20 23.81 -21.56
C ASP A 395 -21.53 22.64 -22.28
N ILE A 396 -20.38 22.15 -21.77
CA ILE A 396 -19.62 21.04 -22.31
C ILE A 396 -20.05 19.72 -21.65
N PHE A 397 -20.15 19.73 -20.32
CA PHE A 397 -20.46 18.56 -19.50
C PHE A 397 -21.67 18.77 -18.58
N PRO A 398 -22.86 19.09 -19.11
CA PRO A 398 -24.01 19.53 -18.32
C PRO A 398 -24.50 18.49 -17.30
N VAL A 399 -24.45 17.20 -17.65
CA VAL A 399 -24.89 16.11 -16.77
C VAL A 399 -23.99 15.97 -15.57
N LEU A 400 -22.67 15.93 -15.80
CA LEU A 400 -21.68 15.76 -14.74
C LEU A 400 -21.58 17.03 -13.87
N ASP A 401 -21.69 18.22 -14.44
CA ASP A 401 -21.73 19.50 -13.69
C ASP A 401 -22.96 19.53 -12.74
N LYS A 402 -24.10 19.04 -13.20
CA LYS A 402 -25.31 18.92 -12.36
C LYS A 402 -25.11 17.89 -11.25
N ALA A 403 -24.48 16.73 -11.55
CA ALA A 403 -24.21 15.68 -10.57
C ALA A 403 -23.28 16.20 -9.45
N TRP A 404 -22.20 16.90 -9.81
CA TRP A 404 -21.29 17.49 -8.83
C TRP A 404 -21.93 18.57 -7.96
N LYS A 405 -22.80 19.39 -8.52
CA LYS A 405 -23.58 20.37 -7.74
C LYS A 405 -24.53 19.70 -6.75
N ALA A 406 -25.20 18.63 -7.19
CA ALA A 406 -26.06 17.85 -6.31
C ALA A 406 -25.29 17.18 -5.20
N PHE A 407 -24.14 16.55 -5.52
CA PHE A 407 -23.24 15.96 -4.54
C PHE A 407 -22.76 16.99 -3.54
N SER A 408 -22.22 18.14 -3.97
CA SER A 408 -21.75 19.21 -3.07
C SER A 408 -22.86 19.74 -2.13
N ALA A 409 -24.12 19.73 -2.60
CA ALA A 409 -25.26 20.10 -1.78
C ALA A 409 -25.70 18.99 -0.81
N SER A 410 -25.39 17.72 -1.10
CA SER A 410 -25.75 16.55 -0.29
C SER A 410 -24.69 16.18 0.73
N VAL A 411 -23.47 16.64 0.55
CA VAL A 411 -22.38 16.38 1.52
C VAL A 411 -22.81 16.89 2.88
N THR A 412 -22.95 15.96 3.80
CA THR A 412 -23.41 16.26 5.15
C THR A 412 -22.25 16.86 5.93
N ASP A 413 -22.22 18.18 6.05
CA ASP A 413 -21.37 18.84 7.04
C ASP A 413 -21.81 18.39 8.43
N ASN A 414 -20.99 17.59 9.08
CA ASN A 414 -21.22 17.22 10.46
C ASN A 414 -20.85 18.40 11.36
N THR A 415 -21.84 19.24 11.69
CA THR A 415 -21.63 20.44 12.52
C THR A 415 -20.95 20.12 13.86
N ASN A 416 -21.12 18.92 14.40
CA ASN A 416 -20.43 18.50 15.63
C ASN A 416 -18.95 18.23 15.35
N THR A 417 -18.63 17.52 14.29
CA THR A 417 -17.23 17.27 13.87
C THR A 417 -16.52 18.57 13.56
N ALA A 418 -17.17 19.48 12.82
CA ALA A 418 -16.62 20.81 12.52
C ALA A 418 -16.36 21.65 13.79
N LYS A 419 -17.29 21.65 14.74
CA LYS A 419 -17.10 22.32 16.05
C LYS A 419 -15.93 21.74 16.84
N ARG A 420 -15.81 20.42 16.87
CA ARG A 420 -14.71 19.73 17.57
C ARG A 420 -13.37 20.09 16.92
N LEU A 421 -13.27 20.09 15.60
CA LEU A 421 -12.06 20.50 14.88
C LEU A 421 -11.68 21.95 15.17
N ALA A 422 -12.65 22.85 15.16
CA ALA A 422 -12.43 24.26 15.48
C ALA A 422 -12.02 24.48 16.96
N GLY A 423 -12.39 23.59 17.84
CA GLY A 423 -12.05 23.61 19.27
C GLY A 423 -10.69 23.01 19.62
N LEU A 424 -9.95 22.46 18.66
CA LEU A 424 -8.63 21.86 18.92
C LEU A 424 -7.62 22.91 19.36
N THR A 425 -6.87 22.55 20.40
CA THR A 425 -5.78 23.34 20.97
C THR A 425 -4.52 22.48 21.03
N GLU A 426 -3.37 23.05 21.36
CA GLU A 426 -2.12 22.26 21.54
C GLU A 426 -2.29 21.16 22.60
N ALA A 427 -3.06 21.40 23.64
CA ALA A 427 -3.37 20.39 24.67
C ALA A 427 -4.13 19.17 24.12
N SER A 428 -4.85 19.32 23.01
CA SER A 428 -5.56 18.22 22.34
C SER A 428 -4.62 17.17 21.74
N PHE A 429 -3.32 17.48 21.61
CA PHE A 429 -2.29 16.63 21.06
C PHE A 429 -1.27 16.16 22.09
N SER A 430 -1.63 16.18 23.38
CA SER A 430 -0.72 15.82 24.45
C SER A 430 -1.41 14.91 25.46
N ARG A 431 -0.72 13.85 25.88
CA ARG A 431 -1.16 12.98 26.98
C ARG A 431 -1.20 13.76 28.30
N PRO A 432 -2.09 13.44 29.25
CA PRO A 432 -2.28 14.15 30.52
C PRO A 432 -1.03 14.18 31.41
N ALA A 433 -0.09 13.23 31.22
CA ALA A 433 1.13 13.14 32.00
C ALA A 433 2.34 12.76 31.10
N PRO A 434 3.58 13.17 31.46
CA PRO A 434 4.76 12.76 30.73
C PRO A 434 5.02 11.25 30.87
N PHE A 435 5.73 10.67 29.89
CA PHE A 435 5.96 9.21 29.78
C PHE A 435 6.45 8.56 31.07
N LYS A 436 7.40 9.18 31.77
CA LYS A 436 7.97 8.65 33.03
C LYS A 436 6.89 8.45 34.12
N GLU A 437 5.94 9.38 34.24
CA GLU A 437 4.85 9.30 35.22
C GLU A 437 3.82 8.26 34.78
N ARG A 438 3.53 8.18 33.47
CA ARG A 438 2.64 7.16 32.90
C ARG A 438 3.17 5.76 33.15
N VAL A 439 4.45 5.49 32.89
CA VAL A 439 5.07 4.18 33.17
C VAL A 439 4.90 3.77 34.63
N ALA A 440 5.12 4.70 35.58
CA ALA A 440 4.96 4.39 37.00
C ALA A 440 3.48 4.07 37.37
N ALA A 441 2.52 4.80 36.80
CA ALA A 441 1.11 4.56 36.99
C ALA A 441 0.67 3.22 36.37
N GLN A 442 1.15 2.91 35.16
CA GLN A 442 0.88 1.67 34.44
C GLN A 442 1.47 0.46 35.15
N GLN A 443 2.70 0.52 35.64
CA GLN A 443 3.30 -0.56 36.41
C GLN A 443 2.49 -0.88 37.68
N LYS A 444 2.00 0.14 38.38
CA LYS A 444 1.12 -0.04 39.54
C LYS A 444 -0.23 -0.65 39.17
N SER A 445 -0.81 -0.23 38.05
CA SER A 445 -2.13 -0.69 37.56
C SER A 445 -2.10 -2.09 36.97
N LEU A 446 -1.13 -2.35 36.08
CA LEU A 446 -1.04 -3.60 35.30
C LEU A 446 -0.26 -4.71 36.00
N LYS A 447 0.72 -4.36 36.85
CA LYS A 447 1.58 -5.31 37.57
C LYS A 447 2.24 -6.34 36.69
N LEU A 448 2.65 -5.93 35.48
CA LEU A 448 3.31 -6.81 34.51
C LEU A 448 4.72 -7.18 34.96
N PRO A 449 5.20 -8.38 34.64
CA PRO A 449 6.60 -8.73 34.80
C PRO A 449 7.49 -7.93 33.84
N VAL A 450 8.77 -7.87 34.09
CA VAL A 450 9.78 -7.41 33.10
C VAL A 450 9.79 -8.38 31.92
N LEU A 451 9.98 -7.88 30.70
CA LEU A 451 9.83 -8.63 29.44
C LEU A 451 8.41 -9.21 29.27
N PRO A 452 7.34 -8.44 29.40
CA PRO A 452 5.98 -9.01 29.31
C PRO A 452 5.73 -9.59 27.92
N THR A 453 4.98 -10.70 27.89
CA THR A 453 4.62 -11.40 26.65
C THR A 453 3.24 -11.01 26.16
N THR A 454 3.09 -10.79 24.85
CA THR A 454 1.82 -10.44 24.21
C THR A 454 1.80 -10.89 22.75
N THR A 455 0.67 -10.65 22.07
CA THR A 455 0.54 -10.74 20.60
C THR A 455 0.10 -9.39 20.03
N ILE A 456 0.12 -9.26 18.70
CA ILE A 456 -0.21 -7.98 18.04
C ILE A 456 -1.72 -7.77 17.98
N GLY A 457 -2.52 -8.82 17.68
CA GLY A 457 -3.99 -8.67 17.62
C GLY A 457 -4.68 -9.90 17.05
N SER A 458 -4.62 -10.08 15.74
CA SER A 458 -5.38 -11.13 15.05
C SER A 458 -4.83 -12.54 15.29
N PHE A 459 -5.76 -13.51 15.42
CA PHE A 459 -5.50 -14.94 15.44
C PHE A 459 -5.94 -15.62 14.13
N PRO A 460 -5.68 -16.95 13.94
CA PRO A 460 -5.92 -17.63 12.67
C PRO A 460 -7.34 -17.45 12.13
N GLN A 461 -7.44 -16.95 10.92
CA GLN A 461 -8.67 -16.77 10.19
C GLN A 461 -9.06 -18.08 9.49
N THR A 462 -9.65 -19.03 10.25
CA THR A 462 -10.04 -20.35 9.77
C THR A 462 -11.13 -20.31 8.70
N ALA A 463 -11.33 -21.41 7.99
CA ALA A 463 -12.44 -21.54 7.04
C ALA A 463 -13.81 -21.37 7.74
N ALA A 464 -13.93 -21.84 8.99
CA ALA A 464 -15.13 -21.69 9.81
C ALA A 464 -15.41 -20.21 10.11
N VAL A 465 -14.43 -19.44 10.60
CA VAL A 465 -14.59 -18.00 10.87
C VAL A 465 -14.98 -17.25 9.59
N ARG A 466 -14.33 -17.55 8.45
CA ARG A 466 -14.68 -16.92 7.17
C ARG A 466 -16.10 -17.30 6.70
N LYS A 467 -16.54 -18.52 7.01
CA LYS A 467 -17.91 -18.98 6.70
C LYS A 467 -18.94 -18.18 7.53
N LEU A 468 -18.74 -18.05 8.86
CA LEU A 468 -19.62 -17.28 9.76
C LEU A 468 -19.83 -15.85 9.25
N ARG A 469 -18.77 -15.12 8.93
CA ARG A 469 -18.88 -13.76 8.41
C ARG A 469 -19.61 -13.70 7.06
N ARG A 470 -19.40 -14.67 6.18
CA ARG A 470 -20.09 -14.74 4.89
C ARG A 470 -21.58 -14.99 5.07
N GLU A 471 -21.95 -15.92 5.94
CA GLU A 471 -23.35 -16.27 6.24
C GLU A 471 -24.09 -15.12 6.91
N PHE A 472 -23.44 -14.44 7.83
CA PHE A 472 -23.99 -13.21 8.41
C PHE A 472 -24.19 -12.12 7.35
N LYS A 473 -23.19 -11.83 6.52
CA LYS A 473 -23.29 -10.84 5.44
C LYS A 473 -24.39 -11.15 4.42
N SER A 474 -24.65 -12.42 4.17
CA SER A 474 -25.72 -12.84 3.23
C SER A 474 -27.11 -12.92 3.88
N GLY A 475 -27.23 -12.64 5.19
CA GLY A 475 -28.48 -12.79 5.94
C GLY A 475 -28.86 -14.25 6.24
N ALA A 476 -27.97 -15.23 5.95
CA ALA A 476 -28.20 -16.64 6.27
C ALA A 476 -28.01 -16.97 7.75
N LEU A 477 -27.36 -16.09 8.50
CA LEU A 477 -27.16 -16.20 9.94
C LEU A 477 -27.71 -14.93 10.63
N SER A 478 -28.47 -15.11 11.72
CA SER A 478 -28.96 -13.97 12.51
C SER A 478 -27.83 -13.23 13.22
N ALA A 479 -28.04 -11.98 13.59
CA ALA A 479 -27.07 -11.20 14.35
C ALA A 479 -26.73 -11.87 15.69
N GLU A 480 -27.76 -12.38 16.41
CA GLU A 480 -27.59 -13.06 17.70
C GLU A 480 -26.76 -14.35 17.57
N ASP A 481 -27.02 -15.16 16.55
CA ASP A 481 -26.28 -16.39 16.31
C ASP A 481 -24.83 -16.10 15.86
N TYR A 482 -24.65 -15.03 15.06
CA TYR A 482 -23.33 -14.58 14.66
C TYR A 482 -22.52 -14.10 15.86
N GLU A 483 -23.08 -13.25 16.70
CA GLU A 483 -22.42 -12.75 17.92
C GLU A 483 -22.03 -13.92 18.84
N ARG A 484 -22.96 -14.86 19.09
CA ARG A 484 -22.68 -16.06 19.89
C ARG A 484 -21.53 -16.89 19.32
N ALA A 485 -21.47 -17.03 17.99
CA ALA A 485 -20.39 -17.76 17.33
C ALA A 485 -19.04 -17.02 17.42
N ILE A 486 -19.03 -15.68 17.33
CA ILE A 486 -17.83 -14.85 17.54
C ILE A 486 -17.37 -14.95 19.00
N ASP A 487 -18.27 -14.91 19.98
CA ASP A 487 -17.95 -15.06 21.40
C ASP A 487 -17.25 -16.40 21.69
N GLN A 488 -17.66 -17.47 21.02
CA GLN A 488 -16.95 -18.77 21.08
C GLN A 488 -15.52 -18.69 20.54
N GLN A 489 -15.30 -17.94 19.45
CA GLN A 489 -13.94 -17.75 18.91
C GLN A 489 -13.08 -16.89 19.86
N ILE A 490 -13.64 -15.86 20.46
CA ILE A 490 -12.99 -15.05 21.50
C ILE A 490 -12.62 -15.93 22.70
N SER A 491 -13.57 -16.73 23.20
CA SER A 491 -13.32 -17.64 24.31
C SER A 491 -12.20 -18.64 24.03
N TYR A 492 -12.16 -19.17 22.81
CA TYR A 492 -11.11 -20.09 22.38
C TYR A 492 -9.73 -19.38 22.34
N ALA A 493 -9.68 -18.17 21.78
CA ALA A 493 -8.44 -17.38 21.70
C ALA A 493 -7.93 -16.99 23.09
N ILE A 494 -8.82 -16.55 24.00
CA ILE A 494 -8.45 -16.21 25.39
C ILE A 494 -7.98 -17.44 26.14
N GLY A 495 -8.70 -18.57 26.06
CA GLY A 495 -8.35 -19.80 26.74
C GLY A 495 -6.96 -20.35 26.32
N ILE A 496 -6.63 -20.25 25.04
CA ILE A 496 -5.30 -20.60 24.54
C ILE A 496 -4.21 -19.69 25.11
N GLN A 497 -4.41 -18.39 25.06
CA GLN A 497 -3.45 -17.43 25.57
C GLN A 497 -3.20 -17.58 27.08
N GLU A 498 -4.26 -17.85 27.85
CA GLU A 498 -4.19 -18.20 29.27
C GLU A 498 -3.36 -19.48 29.49
N ALA A 499 -3.68 -20.54 28.76
CA ALA A 499 -3.01 -21.84 28.87
C ALA A 499 -1.53 -21.76 28.52
N LEU A 500 -1.15 -20.93 27.55
CA LEU A 500 0.24 -20.68 27.18
C LEU A 500 0.95 -19.75 28.17
N GLY A 501 0.22 -18.95 28.92
CA GLY A 501 0.77 -18.05 29.94
C GLY A 501 1.26 -16.73 29.43
N LEU A 502 0.61 -16.17 28.38
CA LEU A 502 0.86 -14.80 27.93
C LEU A 502 0.46 -13.78 29.01
N ASP A 503 1.21 -12.70 29.15
CA ASP A 503 0.99 -11.69 30.20
C ASP A 503 -0.10 -10.68 29.84
N ILE A 504 -0.20 -10.29 28.56
CA ILE A 504 -1.24 -9.41 28.02
C ILE A 504 -1.92 -10.15 26.87
N LEU A 505 -3.25 -10.22 26.90
CA LEU A 505 -4.04 -10.98 25.95
C LEU A 505 -4.70 -10.08 24.91
N VAL A 506 -5.21 -10.69 23.83
CA VAL A 506 -6.04 -10.04 22.81
C VAL A 506 -7.29 -10.87 22.54
N HIS A 507 -8.40 -10.27 22.11
CA HIS A 507 -9.63 -11.01 21.78
C HIS A 507 -9.49 -11.86 20.49
N GLY A 508 -8.54 -11.57 19.61
CA GLY A 508 -8.20 -12.39 18.46
C GLY A 508 -8.80 -11.96 17.12
N GLU A 509 -9.63 -10.93 17.09
CA GLU A 509 -10.19 -10.26 15.90
C GLU A 509 -10.96 -11.19 14.94
N ALA A 510 -11.72 -12.16 15.46
CA ALA A 510 -12.48 -13.10 14.63
C ALA A 510 -13.58 -12.40 13.80
N GLU A 511 -14.10 -11.26 14.27
CA GLU A 511 -15.11 -10.45 13.61
C GLU A 511 -14.59 -9.65 12.40
N ARG A 512 -13.28 -9.41 12.30
CA ARG A 512 -12.68 -8.51 11.31
C ARG A 512 -12.14 -9.23 10.09
N THR A 513 -12.44 -8.70 8.89
CA THR A 513 -11.81 -9.14 7.62
C THR A 513 -10.54 -8.37 7.36
N ASP A 514 -10.65 -7.05 7.45
CA ASP A 514 -9.58 -6.08 7.20
C ASP A 514 -9.71 -4.96 8.25
N MET A 515 -8.58 -4.43 8.70
CA MET A 515 -8.54 -3.44 9.77
C MET A 515 -9.12 -2.08 9.37
N VAL A 516 -9.12 -1.73 8.08
CA VAL A 516 -9.71 -0.47 7.59
C VAL A 516 -11.18 -0.68 7.22
N GLU A 517 -11.51 -1.80 6.55
CA GLU A 517 -12.91 -2.13 6.22
C GLU A 517 -13.77 -2.20 7.48
N PHE A 518 -13.28 -2.83 8.55
CA PHE A 518 -14.04 -2.99 9.82
C PHE A 518 -14.40 -1.65 10.45
N PHE A 519 -13.43 -0.74 10.60
CA PHE A 519 -13.70 0.57 11.23
C PHE A 519 -14.51 1.48 10.32
N GLY A 520 -14.16 1.53 9.03
CA GLY A 520 -14.89 2.35 8.07
C GLY A 520 -16.38 1.99 7.97
N GLN A 521 -16.76 0.71 8.10
CA GLN A 521 -18.16 0.27 8.12
C GLN A 521 -18.96 0.80 9.31
N GLN A 522 -18.31 1.24 10.37
CA GLN A 522 -18.91 1.77 11.58
C GLN A 522 -18.83 3.29 11.69
N PHE A 523 -18.11 3.93 10.75
CA PHE A 523 -18.09 5.39 10.64
C PHE A 523 -19.20 5.90 9.71
N GLN A 524 -19.74 7.05 10.04
CA GLN A 524 -20.45 7.89 9.07
C GLN A 524 -19.44 8.55 8.13
N GLY A 525 -19.87 8.89 6.92
CA GLY A 525 -19.03 9.52 5.91
C GLY A 525 -18.21 8.54 5.07
N PHE A 526 -18.36 7.22 5.28
CA PHE A 526 -17.73 6.15 4.51
C PHE A 526 -18.74 5.38 3.67
N ALA A 527 -18.38 5.08 2.41
CA ALA A 527 -19.11 4.17 1.55
C ALA A 527 -18.23 3.00 1.11
N PHE A 528 -18.85 1.85 0.87
CA PHE A 528 -18.18 0.61 0.50
C PHE A 528 -18.68 0.09 -0.82
N THR A 529 -17.75 -0.24 -1.71
CA THR A 529 -18.03 -0.90 -2.97
C THR A 529 -18.44 -2.36 -2.76
N SER A 530 -19.22 -2.90 -3.66
CA SER A 530 -19.52 -4.34 -3.71
C SER A 530 -18.43 -5.12 -4.45
N ASN A 531 -17.92 -4.56 -5.55
CA ASN A 531 -16.94 -5.17 -6.44
C ASN A 531 -15.73 -4.28 -6.78
N GLY A 532 -15.53 -3.21 -6.04
CA GLY A 532 -14.47 -2.21 -6.26
C GLY A 532 -13.06 -2.69 -5.87
N TRP A 533 -12.63 -3.81 -6.42
CA TRP A 533 -11.36 -4.43 -6.13
C TRP A 533 -10.20 -3.74 -6.84
N VAL A 534 -9.15 -3.48 -6.08
CA VAL A 534 -7.87 -2.94 -6.56
C VAL A 534 -6.76 -3.92 -6.19
N GLN A 535 -5.80 -4.13 -7.08
CA GLN A 535 -4.66 -4.99 -6.79
C GLN A 535 -3.74 -4.37 -5.74
N SER A 536 -3.39 -5.16 -4.72
CA SER A 536 -2.38 -4.80 -3.72
C SER A 536 -1.01 -5.35 -4.08
N TYR A 537 -0.89 -6.65 -4.30
CA TYR A 537 0.29 -7.33 -4.84
C TYR A 537 -0.09 -8.72 -5.34
N GLY A 538 0.62 -9.23 -6.36
CA GLY A 538 0.36 -10.55 -6.90
C GLY A 538 -1.12 -10.81 -7.17
N SER A 539 -1.70 -11.83 -6.56
CA SER A 539 -3.14 -12.11 -6.63
C SER A 539 -3.97 -11.39 -5.54
N ARG A 540 -3.34 -10.70 -4.60
CA ARG A 540 -4.07 -10.04 -3.51
C ARG A 540 -4.76 -8.78 -4.00
N CYS A 541 -6.06 -8.70 -3.77
CA CYS A 541 -6.87 -7.51 -4.02
C CYS A 541 -7.46 -7.01 -2.71
N VAL A 542 -7.64 -5.70 -2.63
CA VAL A 542 -8.31 -4.97 -1.53
C VAL A 542 -9.48 -4.17 -2.08
N ARG A 543 -10.41 -3.80 -1.23
CA ARG A 543 -11.53 -2.91 -1.54
C ARG A 543 -11.42 -1.67 -0.66
N PRO A 544 -10.70 -0.64 -1.10
CA PRO A 544 -10.59 0.58 -0.33
C PRO A 544 -11.97 1.22 -0.12
N PRO A 545 -12.33 1.62 1.10
CA PRO A 545 -13.52 2.41 1.31
C PRO A 545 -13.39 3.80 0.67
N ILE A 546 -14.53 4.46 0.43
CA ILE A 546 -14.61 5.81 -0.14
C ILE A 546 -15.08 6.75 0.96
N ILE A 547 -14.29 7.74 1.29
CA ILE A 547 -14.68 8.82 2.21
C ILE A 547 -15.45 9.85 1.39
N HIS A 548 -16.75 10.03 1.66
CA HIS A 548 -17.63 10.90 0.89
C HIS A 548 -18.30 12.01 1.71
N GLY A 549 -18.15 11.98 3.04
CA GLY A 549 -18.69 12.96 3.95
C GLY A 549 -17.79 13.20 5.14
N ASP A 550 -18.19 14.08 6.06
CA ASP A 550 -17.48 14.27 7.32
C ASP A 550 -17.54 13.00 8.16
N VAL A 551 -16.38 12.64 8.72
CA VAL A 551 -16.26 11.39 9.47
C VAL A 551 -16.69 11.59 10.93
N SER A 552 -17.55 10.70 11.38
CA SER A 552 -17.94 10.61 12.80
C SER A 552 -18.27 9.17 13.20
N ARG A 553 -18.21 8.89 14.50
CA ARG A 553 -18.52 7.61 15.07
C ARG A 553 -19.89 7.70 15.79
N PRO A 554 -20.93 7.03 15.29
CA PRO A 554 -22.27 7.10 15.93
C PRO A 554 -22.37 6.27 17.21
N THR A 555 -21.67 5.15 17.30
CA THR A 555 -21.72 4.21 18.43
C THR A 555 -20.33 3.62 18.70
N ALA A 556 -20.16 3.00 19.88
CA ALA A 556 -18.96 2.21 20.20
C ALA A 556 -18.77 1.06 19.20
N MET A 557 -17.52 0.77 18.86
CA MET A 557 -17.17 -0.14 17.76
C MET A 557 -16.58 -1.48 18.24
N THR A 558 -15.81 -1.46 19.32
CA THR A 558 -14.98 -2.61 19.74
C THR A 558 -15.16 -2.96 21.22
N THR A 559 -15.91 -2.14 21.95
CA THR A 559 -16.10 -2.31 23.40
C THR A 559 -16.85 -3.59 23.76
N ARG A 560 -17.72 -4.13 22.88
CA ARG A 560 -18.44 -5.39 23.10
C ARG A 560 -17.44 -6.56 23.13
N GLU A 561 -16.65 -6.72 22.10
CA GLU A 561 -15.67 -7.82 21.98
C GLU A 561 -14.60 -7.74 23.08
N PHE A 562 -14.19 -6.52 23.44
CA PHE A 562 -13.32 -6.29 24.59
C PHE A 562 -13.94 -6.79 25.90
N LYS A 563 -15.20 -6.44 26.20
CA LYS A 563 -15.89 -6.87 27.43
C LYS A 563 -16.00 -8.39 27.48
N VAL A 564 -16.45 -9.02 26.40
CA VAL A 564 -16.54 -10.49 26.31
C VAL A 564 -15.18 -11.15 26.61
N ALA A 565 -14.12 -10.62 26.02
CA ALA A 565 -12.76 -11.15 26.25
C ALA A 565 -12.29 -10.90 27.70
N GLN A 566 -12.50 -9.71 28.26
CA GLN A 566 -12.01 -9.35 29.60
C GLN A 566 -12.77 -10.10 30.72
N GLU A 567 -14.04 -10.46 30.51
CA GLU A 567 -14.82 -11.27 31.45
C GLU A 567 -14.30 -12.71 31.57
N LEU A 568 -13.54 -13.19 30.61
CA LEU A 568 -12.99 -14.56 30.58
C LEU A 568 -11.63 -14.68 31.26
N THR A 569 -11.00 -13.56 31.66
CA THR A 569 -9.63 -13.56 32.19
C THR A 569 -9.42 -12.46 33.22
N LEU A 570 -8.52 -12.72 34.21
CA LEU A 570 -8.03 -11.70 35.14
C LEU A 570 -6.82 -10.93 34.57
N ARG A 571 -6.22 -11.39 33.47
CA ARG A 571 -5.11 -10.72 32.79
C ARG A 571 -5.64 -9.52 31.99
N PRO A 572 -4.82 -8.49 31.76
CA PRO A 572 -5.24 -7.39 30.90
C PRO A 572 -5.45 -7.87 29.46
N VAL A 573 -6.58 -7.50 28.88
CA VAL A 573 -6.87 -7.66 27.45
C VAL A 573 -6.65 -6.34 26.74
N LYS A 574 -6.02 -6.36 25.57
CA LYS A 574 -5.84 -5.17 24.74
C LYS A 574 -7.10 -4.81 23.98
N GLY A 575 -7.47 -3.53 24.04
CA GLY A 575 -8.37 -2.91 23.06
C GLY A 575 -7.59 -2.69 21.75
N MET A 576 -8.14 -3.14 20.62
CA MET A 576 -7.44 -3.17 19.34
C MET A 576 -8.08 -2.20 18.34
N LEU A 577 -7.36 -1.15 17.96
CA LEU A 577 -7.83 -0.09 17.08
C LEU A 577 -6.87 0.08 15.88
N THR A 578 -7.39 0.62 14.79
CA THR A 578 -6.59 1.10 13.67
C THR A 578 -6.46 2.61 13.75
N GLY A 579 -5.26 3.11 13.52
CA GLY A 579 -4.96 4.53 13.61
C GLY A 579 -5.47 5.34 12.42
N PRO A 580 -5.65 6.67 12.62
CA PRO A 580 -6.29 7.54 11.62
C PRO A 580 -5.51 7.66 10.33
N VAL A 581 -4.18 7.63 10.36
CA VAL A 581 -3.36 7.71 9.15
C VAL A 581 -3.52 6.46 8.30
N THR A 582 -3.55 5.29 8.93
CA THR A 582 -3.76 4.01 8.24
C THR A 582 -5.15 3.94 7.62
N ILE A 583 -6.20 4.33 8.35
CA ILE A 583 -7.56 4.37 7.82
C ILE A 583 -7.65 5.29 6.61
N LEU A 584 -7.07 6.49 6.69
CA LEU A 584 -7.05 7.43 5.57
C LEU A 584 -6.24 6.92 4.38
N ASN A 585 -5.02 6.41 4.61
CA ASN A 585 -4.12 6.03 3.53
C ASN A 585 -4.60 4.79 2.74
N TRP A 586 -5.37 3.91 3.39
CA TRP A 586 -5.95 2.74 2.75
C TRP A 586 -7.40 2.94 2.29
N SER A 587 -7.87 4.19 2.30
CA SER A 587 -9.16 4.63 1.77
C SER A 587 -8.97 5.54 0.56
N PHE A 588 -10.01 5.71 -0.23
CA PHE A 588 -10.10 6.77 -1.22
C PHE A 588 -10.60 8.05 -0.54
N PRO A 589 -9.78 9.10 -0.46
CA PRO A 589 -10.14 10.32 0.25
C PRO A 589 -11.09 11.20 -0.55
N ARG A 590 -11.76 12.12 0.12
CA ARG A 590 -12.42 13.28 -0.49
C ARG A 590 -11.38 14.18 -1.15
N LEU A 591 -11.79 14.93 -2.19
CA LEU A 591 -10.92 15.86 -2.92
C LEU A 591 -11.15 17.33 -2.55
N ASP A 592 -12.19 17.63 -1.80
CA ASP A 592 -12.58 18.98 -1.36
C ASP A 592 -12.03 19.33 0.04
N VAL A 593 -11.63 18.35 0.81
CA VAL A 593 -11.10 18.48 2.16
C VAL A 593 -9.66 17.97 2.21
N SER A 594 -8.79 18.66 2.93
CA SER A 594 -7.38 18.27 3.05
C SER A 594 -7.23 16.90 3.73
N ARG A 595 -6.17 16.14 3.36
CA ARG A 595 -5.86 14.86 4.02
C ARG A 595 -5.64 15.01 5.53
N LYS A 596 -5.02 16.11 5.96
CA LYS A 596 -4.84 16.47 7.38
C LYS A 596 -6.19 16.56 8.08
N GLU A 597 -7.14 17.27 7.53
CA GLU A 597 -8.46 17.45 8.12
C GLU A 597 -9.23 16.13 8.19
N GLN A 598 -9.22 15.34 7.13
CA GLN A 598 -9.82 14.00 7.13
C GLN A 598 -9.18 13.09 8.20
N ALA A 599 -7.84 13.12 8.34
CA ALA A 599 -7.13 12.38 9.39
C ALA A 599 -7.57 12.83 10.79
N PHE A 600 -7.78 14.12 11.01
CA PHE A 600 -8.23 14.65 12.31
C PHE A 600 -9.70 14.29 12.61
N GLN A 601 -10.56 14.26 11.60
CA GLN A 601 -11.94 13.75 11.76
C GLN A 601 -11.95 12.28 12.21
N ILE A 602 -11.14 11.43 11.54
CA ILE A 602 -10.98 10.01 11.92
C ILE A 602 -10.39 9.91 13.33
N ALA A 603 -9.39 10.72 13.65
CA ALA A 603 -8.74 10.75 14.96
C ALA A 603 -9.71 11.07 16.08
N LEU A 604 -10.63 12.01 15.89
CA LEU A 604 -11.68 12.33 16.86
C LEU A 604 -12.62 11.15 17.07
N ALA A 605 -12.97 10.42 16.02
CA ALA A 605 -13.81 9.22 16.12
C ALA A 605 -13.08 8.07 16.86
N ILE A 606 -11.78 7.89 16.62
CA ILE A 606 -10.96 6.92 17.38
C ILE A 606 -10.76 7.36 18.83
N SER A 607 -10.60 8.66 19.09
CA SER A 607 -10.52 9.20 20.46
C SER A 607 -11.75 8.85 21.29
N ASP A 608 -12.95 8.92 20.69
CA ASP A 608 -14.18 8.51 21.34
C ASP A 608 -14.18 7.01 21.67
N GLU A 609 -13.62 6.16 20.79
CA GLU A 609 -13.49 4.73 21.06
C GLU A 609 -12.47 4.43 22.16
N VAL A 610 -11.37 5.17 22.23
CA VAL A 610 -10.38 5.08 23.31
C VAL A 610 -11.06 5.39 24.65
N ALA A 611 -11.87 6.44 24.72
CA ALA A 611 -12.63 6.80 25.93
C ALA A 611 -13.63 5.71 26.36
N ASP A 612 -14.36 5.12 25.38
CA ASP A 612 -15.32 4.06 25.68
C ASP A 612 -14.65 2.75 26.13
N LEU A 613 -13.49 2.41 25.55
CA LEU A 613 -12.68 1.28 26.00
C LEU A 613 -12.18 1.49 27.44
N GLU A 614 -11.69 2.69 27.78
CA GLU A 614 -11.32 3.00 29.17
C GLU A 614 -12.51 2.92 30.14
N ALA A 615 -13.67 3.45 29.74
CA ALA A 615 -14.89 3.35 30.51
C ALA A 615 -15.34 1.89 30.72
N ALA A 616 -15.04 1.01 29.76
CA ALA A 616 -15.27 -0.43 29.87
C ALA A 616 -14.20 -1.16 30.72
N GLY A 617 -13.20 -0.45 31.24
CA GLY A 617 -12.15 -1.01 32.09
C GLY A 617 -10.87 -1.45 31.34
N CYS A 618 -10.74 -1.12 30.07
CA CYS A 618 -9.55 -1.41 29.29
C CYS A 618 -8.35 -0.62 29.80
N LYS A 619 -7.23 -1.30 30.06
CA LYS A 619 -5.99 -0.71 30.58
C LYS A 619 -4.84 -0.71 29.58
N VAL A 620 -4.99 -1.41 28.47
CA VAL A 620 -4.01 -1.46 27.37
C VAL A 620 -4.77 -1.28 26.07
N ILE A 621 -4.52 -0.19 25.37
CA ILE A 621 -5.16 0.11 24.08
C ILE A 621 -4.08 0.22 23.01
N GLN A 622 -4.20 -0.58 21.96
CA GLN A 622 -3.29 -0.56 20.82
C GLN A 622 -3.96 0.14 19.64
N VAL A 623 -3.28 1.16 19.11
CA VAL A 623 -3.71 1.94 17.94
C VAL A 623 -2.63 1.76 16.87
N ASP A 624 -2.91 0.95 15.87
CA ASP A 624 -1.93 0.52 14.87
C ASP A 624 -1.80 1.51 13.72
N GLU A 625 -0.56 1.92 13.42
CA GLU A 625 -0.23 2.83 12.31
C GLU A 625 0.78 2.23 11.32
N PRO A 626 0.49 1.08 10.71
CA PRO A 626 1.39 0.50 9.71
C PRO A 626 1.60 1.41 8.49
N ALA A 627 0.64 2.25 8.16
CA ALA A 627 0.71 3.13 7.00
C ALA A 627 1.34 4.51 7.27
N LEU A 628 1.87 4.78 8.48
CA LEU A 628 2.51 6.07 8.79
C LEU A 628 3.68 6.35 7.82
N ARG A 629 4.64 5.44 7.73
CA ARG A 629 5.78 5.58 6.81
C ARG A 629 5.36 5.44 5.36
N GLU A 630 4.42 4.57 5.10
CA GLU A 630 3.89 4.33 3.76
C GLU A 630 3.27 5.56 3.11
N GLY A 631 2.74 6.49 3.89
CA GLY A 631 2.16 7.73 3.41
C GLY A 631 3.15 8.86 3.18
N LEU A 632 4.46 8.63 3.36
CA LEU A 632 5.48 9.65 3.14
C LEU A 632 5.42 10.19 1.71
N PRO A 633 5.36 11.51 1.54
CA PRO A 633 5.43 12.12 0.22
C PRO A 633 6.74 11.82 -0.49
N LEU A 634 6.68 11.73 -1.82
CA LEU A 634 7.86 11.49 -2.66
C LEU A 634 8.84 12.66 -2.64
N LYS A 635 8.34 13.88 -2.48
CA LYS A 635 9.17 15.09 -2.39
C LYS A 635 9.69 15.31 -0.97
N PRO A 636 11.02 15.41 -0.76
CA PRO A 636 11.59 15.63 0.57
C PRO A 636 11.01 16.84 1.30
N LEU A 637 10.75 17.93 0.60
CA LEU A 637 10.19 19.17 1.15
C LEU A 637 8.78 19.00 1.76
N LYS A 638 8.01 17.99 1.34
CA LYS A 638 6.66 17.72 1.83
C LYS A 638 6.65 16.77 3.03
N LYS A 639 7.78 16.06 3.31
CA LYS A 639 7.86 15.04 4.37
C LYS A 639 7.61 15.60 5.77
N ALA A 640 8.20 16.75 6.09
CA ALA A 640 8.07 17.35 7.43
C ALA A 640 6.63 17.74 7.77
N ASP A 641 5.91 18.35 6.83
CA ASP A 641 4.50 18.71 7.03
C ASP A 641 3.62 17.45 7.17
N TYR A 642 3.85 16.45 6.31
CA TYR A 642 3.16 15.17 6.42
C TYR A 642 3.38 14.51 7.79
N LEU A 643 4.63 14.34 8.21
CA LEU A 643 4.97 13.69 9.49
C LEU A 643 4.37 14.45 10.66
N LYS A 644 4.33 15.79 10.56
CA LYS A 644 3.71 16.62 11.60
C LYS A 644 2.22 16.31 11.76
N TRP A 645 1.41 16.45 10.70
CA TRP A 645 -0.03 16.23 10.83
C TRP A 645 -0.39 14.74 11.05
N ALA A 646 0.41 13.82 10.51
CA ALA A 646 0.21 12.39 10.71
C ALA A 646 0.42 12.00 12.17
N THR A 647 1.50 12.46 12.80
CA THR A 647 1.73 12.25 14.23
C THR A 647 0.72 13.01 15.10
N ASP A 648 0.31 14.24 14.72
CA ASP A 648 -0.75 14.99 15.39
C ASP A 648 -2.06 14.20 15.40
N SER A 649 -2.43 13.52 14.30
CA SER A 649 -3.67 12.74 14.25
C SER A 649 -3.63 11.53 15.19
N PHE A 650 -2.49 10.85 15.32
CA PHE A 650 -2.32 9.78 16.31
C PHE A 650 -2.43 10.32 17.73
N LEU A 651 -1.75 11.42 18.03
CA LEU A 651 -1.81 12.08 19.33
C LEU A 651 -3.26 12.49 19.68
N LEU A 652 -3.98 13.07 18.73
CA LEU A 652 -5.38 13.43 18.90
C LEU A 652 -6.26 12.21 19.23
N SER A 653 -5.96 11.05 18.65
CA SER A 653 -6.67 9.80 18.94
C SER A 653 -6.43 9.29 20.37
N THR A 654 -5.24 9.53 20.93
CA THR A 654 -4.76 8.89 22.15
C THR A 654 -4.61 9.83 23.34
N ALA A 655 -4.64 11.14 23.13
CA ALA A 655 -4.43 12.15 24.17
C ALA A 655 -5.44 12.09 25.31
N ILE A 656 -6.66 11.57 25.05
CA ILE A 656 -7.71 11.42 26.05
C ILE A 656 -7.39 10.34 27.09
N ALA A 657 -6.50 9.39 26.76
CA ALA A 657 -6.21 8.25 27.62
C ALA A 657 -5.54 8.67 28.94
N LYS A 658 -6.01 8.10 30.05
CA LYS A 658 -5.50 8.36 31.40
C LYS A 658 -4.05 7.87 31.55
N PRO A 659 -3.32 8.40 32.56
CA PRO A 659 -1.94 7.95 32.80
C PRO A 659 -1.80 6.45 33.09
N GLU A 660 -2.81 5.82 33.68
CA GLU A 660 -2.83 4.38 34.01
C GLU A 660 -3.08 3.49 32.81
N THR A 661 -3.57 4.05 31.69
CA THR A 661 -3.82 3.32 30.45
C THR A 661 -2.57 3.33 29.58
N SER A 662 -2.07 2.14 29.25
CA SER A 662 -0.92 1.97 28.35
C SER A 662 -1.38 2.02 26.90
N ILE A 663 -0.87 2.98 26.15
CA ILE A 663 -1.10 3.11 24.71
C ILE A 663 0.01 2.39 23.96
N HIS A 664 -0.38 1.37 23.21
CA HIS A 664 0.49 0.65 22.31
C HIS A 664 0.26 1.10 20.86
N THR A 665 1.26 0.91 20.02
CA THR A 665 1.14 1.01 18.56
C THR A 665 1.92 -0.12 17.90
N HIS A 666 1.61 -0.38 16.63
CA HIS A 666 2.32 -1.37 15.83
C HIS A 666 2.65 -0.82 14.45
N MET A 667 3.87 -1.09 13.97
CA MET A 667 4.36 -0.72 12.66
C MET A 667 4.98 -1.92 11.96
N CYS A 668 4.51 -2.19 10.73
CA CYS A 668 5.03 -3.25 9.88
C CYS A 668 5.94 -2.67 8.79
N TYR A 669 6.84 -3.49 8.24
CA TYR A 669 7.63 -3.22 7.03
C TYR A 669 8.36 -1.86 7.01
N CYS A 670 8.89 -1.41 8.12
CA CYS A 670 9.51 -0.10 8.23
C CYS A 670 11.04 -0.19 8.33
N ASP A 671 11.71 0.50 7.42
CA ASP A 671 13.05 1.04 7.68
C ASP A 671 12.87 2.38 8.40
N PHE A 672 13.31 2.46 9.64
CA PHE A 672 12.96 3.55 10.56
C PHE A 672 13.86 4.80 10.44
N GLY A 673 14.96 4.72 9.67
CA GLY A 673 15.98 5.77 9.64
C GLY A 673 15.42 7.19 9.40
N ASP A 674 14.50 7.34 8.45
CA ASP A 674 13.90 8.63 8.06
C ASP A 674 12.76 9.11 8.99
N CYS A 675 12.31 8.30 9.94
CA CYS A 675 11.06 8.53 10.68
C CYS A 675 11.21 8.47 12.21
N MET A 676 12.41 8.28 12.77
CA MET A 676 12.60 8.07 14.21
C MET A 676 12.04 9.19 15.07
N GLU A 677 12.23 10.45 14.66
CA GLU A 677 11.67 11.60 15.39
C GLU A 677 10.14 11.58 15.39
N ALA A 678 9.52 11.20 14.27
CA ALA A 678 8.07 11.08 14.16
C ALA A 678 7.54 9.92 15.02
N ILE A 679 8.24 8.79 15.05
CA ILE A 679 7.90 7.63 15.87
C ILE A 679 7.99 7.98 17.37
N ASP A 680 9.04 8.67 17.77
CA ASP A 680 9.15 9.13 19.16
C ASP A 680 8.02 10.13 19.49
N ARG A 681 7.67 11.00 18.54
CA ARG A 681 6.62 11.99 18.69
C ARG A 681 5.21 11.39 18.81
N LEU A 682 4.94 10.18 18.33
CA LEU A 682 3.64 9.51 18.56
C LEU A 682 3.32 9.38 20.06
N ASP A 683 4.32 9.42 20.91
CA ASP A 683 4.20 9.30 22.36
C ASP A 683 3.41 8.07 22.84
N ALA A 684 3.45 6.99 22.05
CA ALA A 684 2.97 5.68 22.45
C ALA A 684 3.85 5.11 23.58
N ASP A 685 3.24 4.44 24.56
CA ASP A 685 3.97 3.86 25.69
C ASP A 685 4.78 2.62 25.25
N VAL A 686 4.29 1.86 24.26
CA VAL A 686 4.97 0.73 23.64
C VAL A 686 4.79 0.75 22.12
N ASN A 687 5.89 0.59 21.37
CA ASN A 687 5.85 0.39 19.92
C ASN A 687 6.28 -1.03 19.55
N SER A 688 5.41 -1.80 18.91
CA SER A 688 5.74 -3.12 18.37
C SER A 688 6.19 -2.99 16.92
N ILE A 689 7.28 -3.67 16.57
CA ILE A 689 7.91 -3.59 15.23
C ILE A 689 8.24 -4.97 14.68
N GLU A 690 8.25 -5.12 13.37
CA GLU A 690 8.81 -6.32 12.72
C GLU A 690 10.33 -6.33 12.85
N ASN A 691 10.88 -7.45 13.31
CA ASN A 691 12.32 -7.61 13.49
C ASN A 691 12.81 -9.06 13.32
N ALA A 692 11.92 -10.04 13.17
CA ALA A 692 12.34 -11.45 13.18
C ALA A 692 13.26 -11.82 12.01
N ARG A 693 13.25 -11.12 10.92
CA ARG A 693 14.14 -11.28 9.76
C ARG A 693 15.37 -10.37 9.78
N SER A 694 15.34 -9.32 10.59
CA SER A 694 16.44 -8.37 10.71
C SER A 694 17.49 -8.90 11.69
N ASP A 695 18.76 -8.78 11.35
CA ASP A 695 19.89 -9.11 12.24
C ASP A 695 20.15 -7.99 13.27
N ASN A 696 19.08 -7.50 13.90
CA ASN A 696 19.06 -6.41 14.87
C ASN A 696 19.45 -5.02 14.32
N THR A 697 19.57 -4.85 13.02
CA THR A 697 19.86 -3.53 12.41
C THR A 697 18.79 -2.51 12.73
N THR A 698 17.53 -2.93 12.74
CA THR A 698 16.38 -2.10 13.15
C THR A 698 16.52 -1.61 14.59
N LEU A 699 16.92 -2.49 15.51
CA LEU A 699 17.12 -2.13 16.93
C LEU A 699 18.28 -1.17 17.12
N GLN A 700 19.30 -1.23 16.29
CA GLN A 700 20.42 -0.32 16.33
C GLN A 700 19.99 1.12 16.06
N SER A 701 19.07 1.34 15.12
CA SER A 701 18.51 2.68 14.86
C SER A 701 17.79 3.26 16.09
N PHE A 702 17.04 2.43 16.83
CA PHE A 702 16.39 2.86 18.08
C PHE A 702 17.41 3.19 19.19
N LYS A 703 18.50 2.43 19.28
CA LYS A 703 19.59 2.69 20.23
C LYS A 703 20.33 3.99 19.88
N GLU A 704 20.68 4.18 18.63
CA GLU A 704 21.38 5.38 18.14
C GLU A 704 20.54 6.65 18.35
N PHE A 705 19.24 6.56 18.10
CA PHE A 705 18.30 7.64 18.40
C PHE A 705 18.08 7.85 19.90
N ASN A 706 18.49 6.90 20.76
CA ASN A 706 18.27 6.93 22.22
C ASN A 706 16.77 6.88 22.60
N TYR A 707 15.98 6.08 21.87
CA TYR A 707 14.56 5.88 22.13
C TYR A 707 14.29 5.39 23.54
N LYS A 708 13.33 6.01 24.26
CA LYS A 708 13.13 5.78 25.71
C LYS A 708 11.86 5.03 26.06
N LYS A 709 10.93 4.91 25.11
CA LYS A 709 9.64 4.26 25.35
C LYS A 709 9.74 2.75 25.12
N GLY A 710 8.71 2.02 25.50
CA GLY A 710 8.68 0.56 25.34
C GLY A 710 8.80 0.13 23.87
N LEU A 711 9.49 -0.97 23.63
CA LEU A 711 9.69 -1.54 22.30
C LEU A 711 9.41 -3.04 22.31
N GLY A 712 8.58 -3.49 21.37
CA GLY A 712 8.25 -4.89 21.12
C GLY A 712 8.83 -5.38 19.78
N PRO A 713 10.17 -5.65 19.70
CA PRO A 713 10.73 -6.22 18.48
C PRO A 713 10.24 -7.65 18.29
N GLY A 714 9.76 -7.96 17.09
CA GLY A 714 9.22 -9.28 16.77
C GLY A 714 10.25 -10.38 16.93
N LEU A 715 9.83 -11.45 17.60
CA LEU A 715 10.62 -12.64 17.83
C LEU A 715 10.27 -13.76 16.82
N TYR A 716 9.05 -13.78 16.32
CA TYR A 716 8.51 -14.80 15.42
C TYR A 716 8.08 -14.20 14.09
N ASP A 717 8.71 -14.67 13.01
CA ASP A 717 8.34 -14.33 11.64
C ASP A 717 7.02 -15.01 11.26
N ILE A 718 5.96 -14.22 11.18
CA ILE A 718 4.62 -14.71 10.86
C ILE A 718 4.45 -15.07 9.37
N HIS A 719 5.38 -14.72 8.51
CA HIS A 719 5.35 -15.06 7.08
C HIS A 719 5.93 -16.46 6.83
N SER A 720 6.79 -16.95 7.72
CA SER A 720 7.34 -18.29 7.67
C SER A 720 6.37 -19.32 8.24
N PRO A 721 6.16 -20.48 7.59
CA PRO A 721 5.39 -21.60 8.16
C PRO A 721 6.15 -22.34 9.25
N VAL A 722 7.44 -22.06 9.44
CA VAL A 722 8.31 -22.74 10.39
C VAL A 722 8.01 -22.25 11.81
N VAL A 723 7.84 -23.19 12.73
CA VAL A 723 7.75 -22.89 14.16
C VAL A 723 9.18 -22.79 14.70
N PRO A 724 9.65 -21.63 15.15
CA PRO A 724 11.03 -21.48 15.63
C PRO A 724 11.23 -22.23 16.94
N PRO A 725 12.37 -22.94 17.12
CA PRO A 725 12.69 -23.59 18.38
C PRO A 725 12.95 -22.58 19.51
N VAL A 726 12.77 -23.02 20.76
CA VAL A 726 12.96 -22.17 21.95
C VAL A 726 14.34 -21.54 21.97
N SER A 727 15.39 -22.29 21.62
CA SER A 727 16.78 -21.77 21.59
C SER A 727 16.94 -20.59 20.65
N THR A 728 16.37 -20.66 19.44
CA THR A 728 16.46 -19.56 18.47
C THR A 728 15.77 -18.30 18.98
N LEU A 729 14.60 -18.42 19.63
CA LEU A 729 13.88 -17.28 20.21
C LEU A 729 14.63 -16.72 21.43
N GLN A 730 15.26 -17.60 22.23
CA GLN A 730 16.09 -17.21 23.35
C GLN A 730 17.32 -16.42 22.89
N ASP A 731 18.06 -16.94 21.90
CA ASP A 731 19.25 -16.26 21.33
C ASP A 731 18.90 -14.87 20.79
N LYS A 732 17.75 -14.74 20.09
CA LYS A 732 17.25 -13.45 19.62
C LYS A 732 16.97 -12.50 20.78
N LEU A 733 16.23 -12.94 21.79
CA LEU A 733 15.89 -12.10 22.94
C LEU A 733 17.13 -11.67 23.73
N GLU A 734 18.12 -12.55 23.89
CA GLU A 734 19.42 -12.21 24.45
C GLU A 734 20.19 -11.19 23.59
N GLY A 735 20.04 -11.32 22.26
CA GLY A 735 20.52 -10.31 21.30
C GLY A 735 19.91 -8.94 21.53
N PHE A 736 18.60 -8.87 21.76
CA PHE A 736 17.89 -7.60 22.06
C PHE A 736 18.37 -6.97 23.37
N LEU A 737 18.62 -7.80 24.39
CA LEU A 737 19.15 -7.34 25.69
C LEU A 737 20.56 -6.73 25.62
N LYS A 738 21.35 -7.05 24.60
CA LYS A 738 22.64 -6.41 24.35
C LYS A 738 22.50 -4.98 23.75
N VAL A 739 21.34 -4.69 23.17
CA VAL A 739 21.06 -3.43 22.49
C VAL A 739 20.23 -2.50 23.36
N LEU A 740 19.19 -3.01 24.04
CA LEU A 740 18.20 -2.25 24.80
C LEU A 740 18.06 -2.75 26.23
N PRO A 741 17.66 -1.89 27.19
CA PRO A 741 17.36 -2.27 28.56
C PRO A 741 16.17 -3.25 28.62
N LYS A 742 16.24 -4.23 29.53
CA LYS A 742 15.17 -5.23 29.73
C LYS A 742 13.82 -4.64 30.12
N GLU A 743 13.80 -3.53 30.80
CA GLU A 743 12.61 -2.80 31.24
C GLU A 743 11.87 -2.14 30.07
N GLN A 744 12.55 -1.96 28.95
CA GLN A 744 11.99 -1.35 27.74
C GLN A 744 11.41 -2.39 26.78
N LEU A 745 11.76 -3.68 26.94
CA LEU A 745 11.41 -4.72 25.98
C LEU A 745 10.08 -5.40 26.29
N VAL A 746 9.30 -5.65 25.24
CA VAL A 746 8.08 -6.47 25.22
C VAL A 746 8.28 -7.63 24.24
N CYS A 747 7.87 -8.83 24.62
CA CYS A 747 8.06 -10.03 23.80
C CYS A 747 6.78 -10.34 23.00
N ASN A 748 6.88 -10.22 21.67
CA ASN A 748 5.74 -10.41 20.75
C ASN A 748 6.18 -11.02 19.41
N PRO A 749 5.25 -11.59 18.61
CA PRO A 749 5.47 -11.87 17.19
C PRO A 749 5.69 -10.61 16.36
N ASP A 750 6.17 -10.77 15.12
CA ASP A 750 6.36 -9.65 14.18
C ASP A 750 5.06 -8.91 13.88
N CYS A 751 3.98 -9.63 13.65
CA CYS A 751 2.69 -9.05 13.28
C CYS A 751 1.53 -9.97 13.72
N GLY A 752 0.31 -9.65 13.29
CA GLY A 752 -0.89 -10.45 13.54
C GLY A 752 -0.82 -11.86 12.95
N LEU A 753 -1.43 -12.84 13.60
CA LEU A 753 -1.30 -14.28 13.32
C LEU A 753 -2.36 -14.81 12.34
N LYS A 754 -3.17 -13.97 11.72
CA LYS A 754 -4.35 -14.35 10.91
C LYS A 754 -4.05 -15.27 9.73
N THR A 755 -2.83 -15.23 9.19
CA THR A 755 -2.39 -16.04 8.03
C THR A 755 -1.86 -17.40 8.41
N ARG A 756 -1.62 -17.66 9.70
CA ARG A 756 -1.09 -18.93 10.22
C ARG A 756 -2.22 -19.89 10.55
N THR A 757 -1.85 -21.15 10.73
CA THR A 757 -2.74 -22.18 11.26
C THR A 757 -2.64 -22.28 12.78
N TRP A 758 -3.69 -22.77 13.46
CA TRP A 758 -3.66 -22.94 14.90
C TRP A 758 -2.50 -23.79 15.40
N PRO A 759 -2.14 -24.94 14.77
CA PRO A 759 -0.96 -25.71 15.20
C PRO A 759 0.35 -24.90 15.15
N GLN A 760 0.56 -24.10 14.10
CA GLN A 760 1.74 -23.24 14.00
C GLN A 760 1.76 -22.17 15.09
N VAL A 761 0.63 -21.50 15.31
CA VAL A 761 0.48 -20.45 16.33
C VAL A 761 0.71 -21.01 17.73
N LEU A 762 0.08 -22.16 18.06
CA LEU A 762 0.27 -22.81 19.36
C LEU A 762 1.72 -23.18 19.63
N GLY A 763 2.40 -23.75 18.64
CA GLY A 763 3.81 -24.09 18.74
C GLY A 763 4.69 -22.85 18.93
N ALA A 764 4.51 -21.84 18.08
CA ALA A 764 5.32 -20.64 18.10
C ALA A 764 5.13 -19.81 19.38
N LEU A 765 3.90 -19.59 19.84
CA LEU A 765 3.63 -18.84 21.07
C LEU A 765 4.07 -19.59 22.32
N ARG A 766 3.92 -20.93 22.37
CA ARG A 766 4.48 -21.76 23.46
C ARG A 766 5.98 -21.55 23.57
N ASN A 767 6.69 -21.68 22.45
CA ASN A 767 8.14 -21.53 22.41
C ASN A 767 8.57 -20.09 22.76
N LEU A 768 7.80 -19.07 22.33
CA LEU A 768 8.05 -17.68 22.69
C LEU A 768 7.94 -17.45 24.21
N VAL A 769 6.88 -17.94 24.83
CA VAL A 769 6.67 -17.80 26.29
C VAL A 769 7.75 -18.57 27.06
N GLU A 770 8.09 -19.79 26.63
CA GLU A 770 9.15 -20.61 27.24
C GLU A 770 10.52 -19.92 27.12
N ALA A 771 10.89 -19.45 25.93
CA ALA A 771 12.13 -18.69 25.73
C ALA A 771 12.19 -17.44 26.62
N THR A 772 11.10 -16.69 26.71
CA THR A 772 11.02 -15.52 27.58
C THR A 772 11.21 -15.87 29.07
N ARG A 773 10.58 -16.94 29.54
CA ARG A 773 10.77 -17.43 30.92
C ARG A 773 12.21 -17.85 31.20
N ASN A 774 12.83 -18.57 30.27
CA ASN A 774 14.24 -18.94 30.38
C ASN A 774 15.13 -17.70 30.50
N VAL A 775 14.92 -16.70 29.63
CA VAL A 775 15.71 -15.45 29.67
C VAL A 775 15.45 -14.66 30.97
N ARG A 776 14.21 -14.61 31.46
CA ARG A 776 13.92 -14.01 32.76
C ARG A 776 14.71 -14.70 33.86
N THR A 777 14.69 -16.02 33.91
CA THR A 777 15.43 -16.82 34.91
C THR A 777 16.93 -16.57 34.83
N LEU A 778 17.53 -16.63 33.64
CA LEU A 778 18.96 -16.40 33.41
C LEU A 778 19.43 -14.99 33.83
N ASN A 779 18.55 -14.00 33.72
CA ASN A 779 18.83 -12.61 34.09
C ASN A 779 18.37 -12.23 35.50
N GLY A 780 17.99 -13.22 36.35
CA GLY A 780 17.57 -12.97 37.73
C GLY A 780 16.29 -12.13 37.87
N ILE A 781 15.43 -12.16 36.84
CA ILE A 781 14.16 -11.45 36.83
C ILE A 781 13.10 -12.35 37.51
N SER A 782 12.60 -11.91 38.67
CA SER A 782 11.52 -12.62 39.35
C SER A 782 10.20 -12.43 38.63
N ASP A 783 9.46 -13.51 38.40
CA ASP A 783 8.07 -13.40 37.99
C ASP A 783 7.25 -12.70 39.10
N ALA A 784 6.72 -11.53 38.83
CA ALA A 784 5.92 -10.76 39.77
C ALA A 784 4.58 -11.44 40.13
N SER A 785 4.19 -12.48 39.38
CA SER A 785 3.08 -13.38 39.68
C SER A 785 3.61 -14.57 40.45
N GLY A 786 3.63 -14.54 41.77
CA GLY A 786 4.01 -15.67 42.65
C GLY A 786 3.13 -16.93 42.52
N GLN A 787 2.73 -17.30 41.34
CA GLN A 787 2.10 -18.56 40.98
C GLN A 787 2.99 -19.26 39.95
N ALA A 788 3.89 -20.11 40.47
CA ALA A 788 4.41 -21.19 39.69
C ALA A 788 3.24 -22.07 39.21
N VAL A 789 2.79 -21.83 37.99
CA VAL A 789 1.96 -22.82 37.29
C VAL A 789 2.91 -23.96 36.93
N THR A 790 2.99 -24.93 37.81
CA THR A 790 3.58 -26.24 37.50
C THR A 790 2.75 -26.83 36.38
N VAL A 791 3.26 -26.76 35.15
CA VAL A 791 2.77 -27.61 34.08
C VAL A 791 3.09 -29.05 34.49
N PRO A 792 2.11 -29.95 34.62
CA PRO A 792 2.40 -31.34 34.92
C PRO A 792 3.31 -31.88 33.80
N SER A 793 4.52 -32.20 34.14
CA SER A 793 5.41 -32.98 33.29
C SER A 793 4.84 -34.41 33.22
N GLY A 794 4.31 -34.78 32.08
CA GLY A 794 3.90 -36.16 31.79
C GLY A 794 2.39 -36.40 31.79
N GLY A 795 1.78 -36.25 30.67
CA GLY A 795 0.49 -36.80 30.34
C GLY A 795 0.38 -36.84 28.82
N HIS A 796 0.40 -38.04 28.27
CA HIS A 796 0.20 -38.25 26.85
C HIS A 796 -1.04 -37.52 26.36
N ALA A 797 -0.89 -36.82 25.26
CA ALA A 797 -1.97 -36.23 24.48
C ALA A 797 -2.91 -37.38 24.00
N ALA A 798 -3.94 -37.59 24.76
CA ALA A 798 -5.08 -38.40 24.35
C ALA A 798 -6.33 -37.64 24.86
N CYS A 799 -6.84 -36.76 24.08
CA CYS A 799 -8.24 -36.38 23.94
C CYS A 799 -8.38 -35.07 23.14
N CYS A 800 -8.21 -35.13 21.86
CA CYS A 800 -8.90 -34.29 20.90
C CYS A 800 -8.92 -35.06 19.57
N THR A 801 -9.77 -36.06 19.46
CA THR A 801 -10.21 -36.53 18.15
C THR A 801 -11.01 -35.43 17.49
N PRO A 802 -10.71 -35.08 16.24
CA PRO A 802 -11.54 -34.15 15.49
C PRO A 802 -12.92 -34.78 15.28
N VAL A 803 -13.97 -34.11 15.76
CA VAL A 803 -15.33 -34.45 15.32
C VAL A 803 -15.33 -34.24 13.82
N ALA A 804 -15.55 -35.33 13.09
CA ALA A 804 -15.71 -35.31 11.66
C ALA A 804 -16.88 -34.40 11.31
N ALA A 805 -16.61 -33.40 10.46
CA ALA A 805 -17.65 -32.60 9.86
C ALA A 805 -18.40 -33.47 8.83
N HIS A 806 -19.70 -33.66 9.06
CA HIS A 806 -20.64 -33.95 8.00
C HIS A 806 -21.07 -32.69 7.29
#